data_78e0dfd5a6c877c90932909cf41b31d2
#
_entry.id   78e0dfd5a6c877c90932909cf41b31d2
#
_cell.length_a   1.000
_cell.length_b   1.000
_cell.length_c   1.000
_cell.angle_alpha   90.00
_cell.angle_beta   90.00
_cell.angle_gamma   90.00
#
_symmetry.space_group_name_H-M   'P 1'
#
loop_
_entity.id
_entity.type
_entity.pdbx_description
1 polymer ?
#
loop_
_entity_poly.entity_id
_entity_poly.type
_entity_poly.pdbx_seq_one_letter_code
_entity_poly.pdbx_strand_id
1 'polypeptide(L)'
;MSLPPQTQLGRYEIRSLIGAGGMGEVYLAHDSSLNRKVALKVLPREVATNQDRMRRFKQEATSAASLNHPNIAHIYEIGEAEGLNYIAMEYVEGTTLRTKIHTEHEELPKLLRTLQHVAEGLAKAHDSGIVHRDLKPDNIMITFDGHAKVLDFGLAKLVESQTNTGSEEPTILQHSTPGLILGTMGYMSPEQAQGKTKEIDHRSDIFSFGCILFEAITGQKAFIGKDPIETLNKIVREPAPPLAAFTPNAPADLQRIVRRCLAKDPGERYQNIKDVAIELKDVRHEIEGTGEMTVPSVSMPHSEARTVWHSEATRVQSAPPATGEPPSSPATRASSAEFIVSGIKRHKTATAIAAIVVLLVSLVVLGIRSYLHASSTEVAVESIAVIPFENQNKDAGSEWISDGLTESIINNLTQLPNLRVIARSSVFRYKGRENDPLAVGKELGVRAVLTGRLMKRGETMLISAELIDIRDNKQLWGEQYERQLADMLSVQREIAREITNNLRPRLSGAEQSRMEKQYTANPEAFQLYLKGRFYWNKRTPTDFRKAIPFFQQAIEKDPNYAMAYSGLADTFALMTTYAGGEPKELMPKAKEAALKALALDDKLAEAHASLGFIVGYYDYDFATAEREFRRALELNPNYPTAHHWRAVHLSHLKRFDEAIPEIRRALELDPLSAVINLSYGDILVDARRFDEAIEQYQKTVELDPNFWNTYVFLGRAYEAKGMYDQAIDAYEKYSTFNMVPAESLNEAREIYRKSGWKAYLRVVLDSLVTKFQTVSLFQKPYVVAAFYARLGQTDEAIKYLEKAYEEHDPSMPWISVAVEFDNIRSDPRFKELVRRLGLPE
;
A
#
# COMPACT_ATOMS: atom_id res chain seq x y z
N MET A 1 -28.13 15.85 -27.52
CA MET A 1 -29.56 16.00 -27.92
C MET A 1 -30.01 14.64 -28.41
N SER A 2 -31.02 14.07 -27.78
CA SER A 2 -31.57 12.79 -28.20
C SER A 2 -32.26 12.94 -29.55
N LEU A 3 -32.13 11.90 -30.39
CA LEU A 3 -32.77 11.88 -31.72
C LEU A 3 -34.29 11.69 -31.53
N PRO A 4 -35.11 12.57 -32.14
CA PRO A 4 -36.56 12.44 -32.04
C PRO A 4 -37.09 11.19 -32.80
N PRO A 5 -38.24 10.64 -32.43
CA PRO A 5 -38.88 9.58 -33.21
C PRO A 5 -39.08 9.97 -34.68
N GLN A 6 -39.04 9.01 -35.57
CA GLN A 6 -39.12 9.15 -37.04
C GLN A 6 -37.86 9.80 -37.72
N THR A 7 -36.78 10.08 -36.92
CA THR A 7 -35.50 10.48 -37.52
C THR A 7 -34.93 9.32 -38.35
N GLN A 8 -34.51 9.60 -39.59
CA GLN A 8 -33.79 8.64 -40.41
C GLN A 8 -32.29 8.73 -40.14
N LEU A 9 -31.64 7.61 -39.85
CA LEU A 9 -30.20 7.51 -39.70
C LEU A 9 -29.69 6.44 -40.69
N GLY A 10 -29.35 6.85 -41.89
CA GLY A 10 -29.11 5.94 -43.00
C GLY A 10 -30.41 5.15 -43.36
N ARG A 11 -30.36 3.82 -43.30
CA ARG A 11 -31.52 2.94 -43.53
C ARG A 11 -32.40 2.69 -42.30
N TYR A 12 -31.99 3.23 -41.12
CA TYR A 12 -32.65 2.99 -39.85
C TYR A 12 -33.58 4.13 -39.47
N GLU A 13 -34.84 3.85 -39.24
CA GLU A 13 -35.83 4.81 -38.73
C GLU A 13 -35.96 4.68 -37.24
N ILE A 14 -35.63 5.74 -36.49
CA ILE A 14 -35.72 5.78 -35.01
C ILE A 14 -37.18 5.70 -34.57
N ARG A 15 -37.50 4.79 -33.70
CA ARG A 15 -38.86 4.62 -33.09
C ARG A 15 -38.94 5.23 -31.71
N SER A 16 -38.03 4.86 -30.80
CA SER A 16 -37.99 5.35 -29.43
C SER A 16 -36.61 5.20 -28.81
N LEU A 17 -36.28 6.04 -27.84
CA LEU A 17 -35.12 5.84 -26.97
C LEU A 17 -35.42 4.68 -26.02
N ILE A 18 -34.49 3.69 -25.94
CA ILE A 18 -34.60 2.53 -25.05
C ILE A 18 -33.52 2.50 -23.95
N GLY A 19 -32.46 3.32 -24.11
CA GLY A 19 -31.43 3.45 -23.09
C GLY A 19 -30.54 4.67 -23.37
N ALA A 20 -30.04 5.30 -22.30
CA ALA A 20 -29.06 6.38 -22.37
C ALA A 20 -28.01 6.19 -21.29
N GLY A 21 -26.73 6.39 -21.62
CA GLY A 21 -25.61 6.27 -20.67
C GLY A 21 -24.34 6.94 -21.16
N GLY A 22 -23.26 6.85 -20.38
CA GLY A 22 -21.98 7.48 -20.72
C GLY A 22 -21.34 7.07 -22.03
N MET A 23 -21.82 5.98 -22.65
CA MET A 23 -21.32 5.44 -23.92
C MET A 23 -22.24 5.73 -25.11
N GLY A 24 -23.24 6.58 -24.93
CA GLY A 24 -24.18 6.96 -25.96
C GLY A 24 -25.64 6.61 -25.64
N GLU A 25 -26.47 6.82 -26.64
CA GLU A 25 -27.91 6.57 -26.57
C GLU A 25 -28.27 5.35 -27.41
N VAL A 26 -29.13 4.49 -26.88
CA VAL A 26 -29.60 3.28 -27.57
C VAL A 26 -31.07 3.48 -27.94
N TYR A 27 -31.37 3.30 -29.21
CA TYR A 27 -32.70 3.48 -29.76
C TYR A 27 -33.28 2.16 -30.29
N LEU A 28 -34.57 1.96 -30.10
CA LEU A 28 -35.32 1.04 -30.94
C LEU A 28 -35.46 1.69 -32.34
N ALA A 29 -34.96 1.02 -33.35
CA ALA A 29 -35.08 1.49 -34.71
C ALA A 29 -35.66 0.40 -35.63
N HIS A 30 -36.15 0.80 -36.78
CA HIS A 30 -36.65 -0.08 -37.85
C HIS A 30 -35.68 -0.06 -39.04
N ASP A 31 -35.10 -1.22 -39.35
CA ASP A 31 -34.30 -1.41 -40.55
C ASP A 31 -35.25 -1.50 -41.79
N SER A 32 -35.34 -0.42 -42.55
CA SER A 32 -36.25 -0.31 -43.69
C SER A 32 -35.90 -1.24 -44.87
N SER A 33 -34.61 -1.69 -44.95
CA SER A 33 -34.18 -2.59 -46.03
C SER A 33 -34.48 -4.07 -45.73
N LEU A 34 -34.47 -4.47 -44.46
CA LEU A 34 -34.70 -5.87 -44.03
C LEU A 34 -36.02 -6.04 -43.27
N ASN A 35 -36.81 -4.98 -43.13
CA ASN A 35 -38.10 -4.93 -42.47
C ASN A 35 -38.09 -5.63 -41.08
N ARG A 36 -37.11 -5.20 -40.20
CA ARG A 36 -36.92 -5.76 -38.87
C ARG A 36 -36.66 -4.70 -37.81
N LYS A 37 -36.95 -5.00 -36.57
CA LYS A 37 -36.55 -4.19 -35.42
C LYS A 37 -35.06 -4.37 -35.11
N VAL A 38 -34.36 -3.30 -34.79
CA VAL A 38 -32.96 -3.32 -34.40
C VAL A 38 -32.77 -2.42 -33.18
N ALA A 39 -31.76 -2.71 -32.34
CA ALA A 39 -31.25 -1.78 -31.36
C ALA A 39 -30.13 -0.96 -32.04
N LEU A 40 -30.27 0.35 -32.07
CA LEU A 40 -29.32 1.27 -32.69
C LEU A 40 -28.62 2.09 -31.59
N LYS A 41 -27.34 1.76 -31.33
CA LYS A 41 -26.52 2.50 -30.37
C LYS A 41 -25.78 3.62 -31.07
N VAL A 42 -26.08 4.86 -30.73
CA VAL A 42 -25.47 6.07 -31.29
C VAL A 42 -24.40 6.59 -30.36
N LEU A 43 -23.21 6.82 -30.88
CA LEU A 43 -22.07 7.24 -30.09
C LEU A 43 -22.07 8.77 -29.86
N PRO A 44 -21.54 9.25 -28.72
CA PRO A 44 -21.38 10.67 -28.47
C PRO A 44 -20.43 11.31 -29.50
N ARG A 45 -20.74 12.56 -29.93
CA ARG A 45 -19.92 13.29 -30.91
C ARG A 45 -18.47 13.50 -30.48
N GLU A 46 -18.23 13.60 -29.19
CA GLU A 46 -16.90 13.77 -28.59
C GLU A 46 -15.98 12.55 -28.81
N VAL A 47 -16.56 11.35 -28.93
CA VAL A 47 -15.83 10.12 -29.25
C VAL A 47 -15.46 10.08 -30.72
N ALA A 48 -16.33 10.63 -31.58
CA ALA A 48 -16.14 10.64 -33.05
C ALA A 48 -15.03 11.58 -33.51
N THR A 49 -14.64 12.59 -32.73
CA THR A 49 -13.61 13.58 -33.12
C THR A 49 -12.17 13.05 -33.05
N ASN A 50 -11.92 11.93 -32.35
CA ASN A 50 -10.58 11.35 -32.22
C ASN A 50 -10.41 10.15 -33.19
N GLN A 51 -9.64 10.33 -34.27
CA GLN A 51 -9.44 9.30 -35.29
C GLN A 51 -8.84 8.00 -34.76
N ASP A 52 -7.90 8.04 -33.80
CA ASP A 52 -7.28 6.85 -33.23
C ASP A 52 -8.24 6.06 -32.33
N ARG A 53 -9.11 6.76 -31.60
CA ARG A 53 -10.20 6.15 -30.83
C ARG A 53 -11.20 5.48 -31.77
N MET A 54 -11.60 6.16 -32.79
CA MET A 54 -12.57 5.63 -33.79
C MET A 54 -12.01 4.42 -34.52
N ARG A 55 -10.74 4.41 -34.88
CA ARG A 55 -10.09 3.26 -35.52
C ARG A 55 -10.09 2.04 -34.62
N ARG A 56 -9.74 2.18 -33.33
CA ARG A 56 -9.76 1.09 -32.32
C ARG A 56 -11.19 0.61 -32.08
N PHE A 57 -12.13 1.54 -31.95
CA PHE A 57 -13.55 1.23 -31.79
C PHE A 57 -14.07 0.39 -32.98
N LYS A 58 -13.82 0.80 -34.21
CA LYS A 58 -14.19 0.03 -35.39
C LYS A 58 -13.55 -1.37 -35.39
N GLN A 59 -12.31 -1.49 -34.97
CA GLN A 59 -11.60 -2.77 -34.89
C GLN A 59 -12.21 -3.71 -33.81
N GLU A 60 -12.46 -3.23 -32.58
CA GLU A 60 -13.06 -4.05 -31.51
C GLU A 60 -14.52 -4.39 -31.82
N ALA A 61 -15.29 -3.43 -32.35
CA ALA A 61 -16.66 -3.69 -32.75
C ALA A 61 -16.73 -4.68 -33.93
N THR A 62 -15.79 -4.64 -34.89
CA THR A 62 -15.67 -5.64 -35.97
C THR A 62 -15.34 -7.03 -35.40
N SER A 63 -14.46 -7.10 -34.39
CA SER A 63 -14.17 -8.38 -33.74
C SER A 63 -15.42 -8.92 -33.02
N ALA A 64 -16.13 -8.07 -32.29
CA ALA A 64 -17.39 -8.47 -31.63
C ALA A 64 -18.48 -8.88 -32.63
N ALA A 65 -18.56 -8.24 -33.81
CA ALA A 65 -19.52 -8.59 -34.86
C ALA A 65 -19.26 -9.98 -35.48
N SER A 66 -18.05 -10.54 -35.36
CA SER A 66 -17.74 -11.91 -35.79
C SER A 66 -18.32 -12.99 -34.87
N LEU A 67 -18.77 -12.62 -33.67
CA LEU A 67 -19.36 -13.55 -32.71
C LEU A 67 -20.78 -13.96 -33.17
N ASN A 68 -20.97 -15.25 -33.37
CA ASN A 68 -22.28 -15.84 -33.62
C ASN A 68 -22.55 -16.94 -32.60
N HIS A 69 -23.43 -16.65 -31.64
CA HIS A 69 -23.83 -17.57 -30.58
C HIS A 69 -25.23 -17.25 -30.09
N PRO A 70 -26.08 -18.24 -29.74
CA PRO A 70 -27.45 -17.99 -29.29
C PRO A 70 -27.54 -17.09 -28.05
N ASN A 71 -26.50 -17.11 -27.20
CA ASN A 71 -26.48 -16.35 -25.97
C ASN A 71 -25.65 -15.04 -26.07
N ILE A 72 -25.39 -14.56 -27.30
CA ILE A 72 -24.74 -13.26 -27.56
C ILE A 72 -25.65 -12.48 -28.51
N ALA A 73 -25.90 -11.20 -28.25
CA ALA A 73 -26.62 -10.33 -29.15
C ALA A 73 -25.77 -10.03 -30.40
N HIS A 74 -26.33 -10.29 -31.57
CA HIS A 74 -25.59 -10.16 -32.84
C HIS A 74 -25.45 -8.70 -33.27
N ILE A 75 -24.26 -8.26 -33.65
CA ILE A 75 -24.00 -6.96 -34.26
C ILE A 75 -24.19 -7.10 -35.76
N TYR A 76 -25.12 -6.32 -36.33
CA TYR A 76 -25.46 -6.36 -37.74
C TYR A 76 -24.60 -5.44 -38.58
N GLU A 77 -24.32 -4.23 -38.07
CA GLU A 77 -23.62 -3.21 -38.81
C GLU A 77 -22.96 -2.18 -37.90
N ILE A 78 -21.81 -1.67 -38.34
CA ILE A 78 -21.15 -0.50 -37.76
C ILE A 78 -21.09 0.53 -38.87
N GLY A 79 -21.77 1.65 -38.66
CA GLY A 79 -21.95 2.65 -39.72
C GLY A 79 -21.76 4.07 -39.25
N GLU A 80 -21.80 4.97 -40.23
CA GLU A 80 -21.79 6.40 -40.03
C GLU A 80 -22.84 7.02 -40.94
N ALA A 81 -23.74 7.84 -40.41
CA ALA A 81 -24.73 8.59 -41.14
C ALA A 81 -24.97 9.94 -40.49
N GLU A 82 -25.14 11.00 -41.28
CA GLU A 82 -25.37 12.37 -40.81
C GLU A 82 -24.33 12.89 -39.81
N GLY A 83 -23.07 12.38 -39.90
CA GLY A 83 -21.99 12.73 -38.96
C GLY A 83 -22.12 12.08 -37.58
N LEU A 84 -22.99 11.07 -37.43
CA LEU A 84 -23.14 10.26 -36.23
C LEU A 84 -22.65 8.84 -36.51
N ASN A 85 -21.83 8.30 -35.60
CA ASN A 85 -21.39 6.91 -35.67
C ASN A 85 -22.37 6.06 -34.86
N TYR A 86 -22.74 4.89 -35.40
CA TYR A 86 -23.70 3.99 -34.74
C TYR A 86 -23.29 2.53 -34.88
N ILE A 87 -23.84 1.71 -34.00
CA ILE A 87 -23.84 0.24 -34.07
C ILE A 87 -25.30 -0.21 -34.17
N ALA A 88 -25.66 -0.94 -35.23
CA ALA A 88 -26.91 -1.62 -35.32
C ALA A 88 -26.75 -3.08 -34.86
N MET A 89 -27.56 -3.48 -33.91
CA MET A 89 -27.47 -4.80 -33.29
C MET A 89 -28.86 -5.43 -33.11
N GLU A 90 -28.86 -6.69 -32.74
CA GLU A 90 -30.09 -7.44 -32.46
C GLU A 90 -30.90 -6.73 -31.35
N TYR A 91 -32.15 -6.43 -31.65
CA TYR A 91 -33.09 -6.00 -30.62
C TYR A 91 -33.63 -7.23 -29.90
N VAL A 92 -33.24 -7.43 -28.66
CA VAL A 92 -33.68 -8.57 -27.84
C VAL A 92 -34.96 -8.18 -27.10
N GLU A 93 -36.05 -8.83 -27.48
CA GLU A 93 -37.34 -8.67 -26.79
C GLU A 93 -37.33 -9.45 -25.47
N GLY A 94 -37.38 -8.73 -24.36
CA GLY A 94 -37.31 -9.34 -23.02
C GLY A 94 -37.06 -8.34 -21.92
N THR A 95 -36.57 -8.80 -20.78
CA THR A 95 -36.23 -8.00 -19.60
C THR A 95 -34.74 -8.15 -19.25
N THR A 96 -34.15 -7.17 -18.55
CA THR A 96 -32.78 -7.31 -18.09
C THR A 96 -32.69 -8.30 -16.92
N LEU A 97 -31.54 -8.96 -16.78
CA LEU A 97 -31.29 -9.81 -15.62
C LEU A 97 -31.39 -9.02 -14.31
N ARG A 98 -31.04 -7.74 -14.31
CA ARG A 98 -31.23 -6.84 -13.16
C ARG A 98 -32.70 -6.74 -12.74
N THR A 99 -33.57 -6.45 -13.68
CA THR A 99 -35.01 -6.40 -13.41
C THR A 99 -35.46 -7.73 -12.84
N LYS A 100 -35.05 -8.84 -13.44
CA LYS A 100 -35.47 -10.18 -13.02
C LYS A 100 -35.02 -10.55 -11.61
N ILE A 101 -33.78 -10.24 -11.24
CA ILE A 101 -33.25 -10.44 -9.87
C ILE A 101 -34.05 -9.70 -8.80
N HIS A 102 -34.50 -8.47 -9.09
CA HIS A 102 -35.11 -7.60 -8.08
C HIS A 102 -36.62 -7.55 -8.09
N THR A 103 -37.30 -8.02 -9.16
CA THR A 103 -38.78 -7.98 -9.26
C THR A 103 -39.41 -9.34 -9.27
N GLU A 104 -38.70 -10.41 -9.62
CA GLU A 104 -39.26 -11.77 -9.74
C GLU A 104 -38.50 -12.71 -8.81
N HIS A 105 -39.22 -13.52 -8.02
CA HIS A 105 -38.61 -14.64 -7.28
C HIS A 105 -38.59 -15.87 -8.19
N GLU A 106 -37.53 -16.04 -8.95
CA GLU A 106 -37.34 -17.17 -9.81
C GLU A 106 -36.83 -18.40 -9.03
N GLU A 107 -37.28 -19.58 -9.36
CA GLU A 107 -36.78 -20.83 -8.77
C GLU A 107 -35.30 -21.03 -9.13
N LEU A 108 -34.50 -21.50 -8.16
CA LEU A 108 -33.02 -21.62 -8.31
C LEU A 108 -32.63 -22.41 -9.57
N PRO A 109 -33.29 -23.56 -9.98
CA PRO A 109 -32.91 -24.26 -11.20
C PRO A 109 -33.06 -23.42 -12.48
N LYS A 110 -34.12 -22.61 -12.59
CA LYS A 110 -34.31 -21.69 -13.73
C LYS A 110 -33.25 -20.58 -13.75
N LEU A 111 -32.97 -20.02 -12.59
CA LEU A 111 -31.92 -18.99 -12.45
C LEU A 111 -30.54 -19.54 -12.84
N LEU A 112 -30.19 -20.77 -12.39
CA LEU A 112 -28.93 -21.43 -12.75
C LEU A 112 -28.87 -21.73 -14.26
N ARG A 113 -30.00 -22.07 -14.91
CA ARG A 113 -30.06 -22.21 -16.37
C ARG A 113 -29.76 -20.92 -17.10
N THR A 114 -30.37 -19.83 -16.66
CA THR A 114 -30.12 -18.49 -17.22
C THR A 114 -28.64 -18.12 -17.12
N LEU A 115 -28.01 -18.34 -15.94
CA LEU A 115 -26.60 -18.05 -15.71
C LEU A 115 -25.65 -18.99 -16.45
N GLN A 116 -26.05 -20.26 -16.67
CA GLN A 116 -25.34 -21.18 -17.55
C GLN A 116 -25.29 -20.64 -18.98
N HIS A 117 -26.40 -20.15 -19.54
CA HIS A 117 -26.43 -19.52 -20.87
C HIS A 117 -25.50 -18.32 -20.98
N VAL A 118 -25.43 -17.49 -19.93
CA VAL A 118 -24.48 -16.35 -19.89
C VAL A 118 -23.03 -16.84 -19.94
N ALA A 119 -22.70 -17.86 -19.12
CA ALA A 119 -21.35 -18.44 -19.09
C ALA A 119 -20.96 -19.10 -20.41
N GLU A 120 -21.90 -19.74 -21.12
CA GLU A 120 -21.69 -20.33 -22.46
C GLU A 120 -21.43 -19.23 -23.53
N GLY A 121 -22.18 -18.12 -23.46
CA GLY A 121 -21.95 -16.96 -24.31
C GLY A 121 -20.57 -16.35 -24.09
N LEU A 122 -20.17 -16.15 -22.84
CA LEU A 122 -18.84 -15.66 -22.48
C LEU A 122 -17.73 -16.62 -22.91
N ALA A 123 -17.92 -17.94 -22.77
CA ALA A 123 -16.95 -18.94 -23.21
C ALA A 123 -16.66 -18.80 -24.72
N LYS A 124 -17.72 -18.63 -25.53
CA LYS A 124 -17.57 -18.40 -26.97
C LYS A 124 -16.80 -17.15 -27.30
N ALA A 125 -17.03 -16.05 -26.57
CA ALA A 125 -16.29 -14.80 -26.77
C ALA A 125 -14.82 -14.96 -26.37
N HIS A 126 -14.53 -15.57 -25.22
CA HIS A 126 -13.17 -15.83 -24.75
C HIS A 126 -12.36 -16.72 -25.68
N ASP A 127 -12.99 -17.79 -26.25
CA ASP A 127 -12.36 -18.64 -27.26
C ASP A 127 -11.97 -17.87 -28.53
N SER A 128 -12.66 -16.76 -28.81
CA SER A 128 -12.35 -15.84 -29.92
C SER A 128 -11.41 -14.70 -29.51
N GLY A 129 -10.83 -14.74 -28.30
CA GLY A 129 -9.92 -13.70 -27.78
C GLY A 129 -10.62 -12.40 -27.37
N ILE A 130 -11.95 -12.41 -27.20
CA ILE A 130 -12.73 -11.22 -26.87
C ILE A 130 -13.14 -11.26 -25.39
N VAL A 131 -12.76 -10.25 -24.63
CA VAL A 131 -13.08 -10.06 -23.21
C VAL A 131 -14.15 -8.98 -23.09
N HIS A 132 -15.19 -9.22 -22.28
CA HIS A 132 -16.33 -8.30 -22.16
C HIS A 132 -16.00 -7.02 -21.40
N ARG A 133 -15.29 -7.12 -20.28
CA ARG A 133 -14.76 -6.02 -19.46
C ARG A 133 -15.79 -5.12 -18.73
N ASP A 134 -17.04 -5.14 -19.08
CA ASP A 134 -18.14 -4.41 -18.39
C ASP A 134 -19.36 -5.34 -18.18
N LEU A 135 -19.10 -6.56 -17.71
CA LEU A 135 -20.16 -7.53 -17.47
C LEU A 135 -20.94 -7.17 -16.21
N LYS A 136 -22.25 -6.97 -16.36
CA LYS A 136 -23.18 -6.60 -15.30
C LYS A 136 -24.61 -7.05 -15.64
N PRO A 137 -25.54 -7.15 -14.67
CA PRO A 137 -26.91 -7.61 -14.93
C PRO A 137 -27.69 -6.77 -15.94
N ASP A 138 -27.32 -5.48 -16.12
CA ASP A 138 -27.93 -4.60 -17.10
C ASP A 138 -27.56 -4.96 -18.53
N ASN A 139 -26.38 -5.57 -18.75
CA ASN A 139 -25.87 -6.00 -20.05
C ASN A 139 -26.26 -7.46 -20.38
N ILE A 140 -27.23 -8.03 -19.66
CA ILE A 140 -27.76 -9.37 -19.91
C ILE A 140 -29.28 -9.26 -20.05
N MET A 141 -29.77 -9.58 -21.24
CA MET A 141 -31.21 -9.66 -21.53
C MET A 141 -31.71 -11.10 -21.44
N ILE A 142 -32.92 -11.26 -20.93
CA ILE A 142 -33.62 -12.55 -20.85
C ILE A 142 -34.85 -12.41 -21.72
N THR A 143 -34.89 -13.23 -22.75
CA THR A 143 -36.04 -13.30 -23.69
C THR A 143 -37.29 -13.93 -23.02
N PHE A 144 -38.44 -13.71 -23.62
CA PHE A 144 -39.72 -14.26 -23.07
C PHE A 144 -39.76 -15.79 -23.01
N ASP A 145 -38.94 -16.47 -23.84
CA ASP A 145 -38.77 -17.93 -23.82
C ASP A 145 -37.64 -18.41 -22.88
N GLY A 146 -37.08 -17.50 -22.06
CA GLY A 146 -36.14 -17.84 -21.00
C GLY A 146 -34.67 -17.99 -21.43
N HIS A 147 -34.29 -17.55 -22.65
CA HIS A 147 -32.92 -17.56 -23.10
C HIS A 147 -32.19 -16.27 -22.67
N ALA A 148 -30.97 -16.41 -22.15
CA ALA A 148 -30.15 -15.26 -21.85
C ALA A 148 -29.31 -14.87 -23.08
N LYS A 149 -29.18 -13.53 -23.31
CA LYS A 149 -28.29 -12.94 -24.31
C LYS A 149 -27.43 -11.85 -23.68
N VAL A 150 -26.11 -11.96 -23.86
CA VAL A 150 -25.13 -10.98 -23.42
C VAL A 150 -25.02 -9.89 -24.46
N LEU A 151 -25.08 -8.62 -24.00
CA LEU A 151 -25.00 -7.40 -24.83
C LEU A 151 -23.64 -6.73 -24.68
N ASP A 152 -23.27 -5.85 -25.60
CA ASP A 152 -22.21 -4.82 -25.50
C ASP A 152 -20.78 -5.32 -25.16
N PHE A 153 -20.28 -6.35 -25.86
CA PHE A 153 -18.90 -6.82 -25.69
C PHE A 153 -17.85 -5.76 -25.99
N GLY A 154 -16.95 -5.49 -25.01
CA GLY A 154 -15.67 -4.78 -25.21
C GLY A 154 -15.73 -3.30 -25.57
N LEU A 155 -16.88 -2.73 -25.85
CA LEU A 155 -17.04 -1.36 -26.38
C LEU A 155 -16.77 -0.25 -25.34
N ALA A 156 -16.72 -0.59 -24.05
CA ALA A 156 -16.60 0.34 -22.93
C ALA A 156 -15.23 1.02 -22.83
N LYS A 157 -14.15 0.30 -23.12
CA LYS A 157 -12.78 0.77 -22.86
C LYS A 157 -12.22 1.79 -23.86
N LEU A 158 -12.85 1.94 -25.00
CA LEU A 158 -12.40 2.84 -26.06
C LEU A 158 -12.76 4.31 -25.82
N VAL A 159 -13.74 4.54 -24.97
CA VAL A 159 -14.12 5.89 -24.54
C VAL A 159 -13.18 6.42 -23.47
N GLU A 160 -12.60 5.52 -22.66
CA GLU A 160 -11.78 5.88 -21.47
C GLU A 160 -10.27 5.93 -21.70
N SER A 161 -9.76 5.33 -22.78
CA SER A 161 -8.30 5.24 -22.99
C SER A 161 -7.75 6.41 -23.76
N GLN A 162 -7.14 7.32 -23.05
CA GLN A 162 -6.21 8.39 -23.42
C GLN A 162 -6.70 9.84 -23.36
N THR A 163 -6.60 10.38 -22.15
CA THR A 163 -5.88 11.63 -21.97
C THR A 163 -4.60 11.30 -21.21
N ASN A 164 -3.60 10.73 -21.86
CA ASN A 164 -2.24 10.75 -21.31
C ASN A 164 -1.21 10.24 -22.32
N THR A 165 -0.48 11.16 -22.90
CA THR A 165 0.95 11.05 -23.10
C THR A 165 1.58 11.33 -21.73
N GLY A 166 1.97 10.31 -21.00
CA GLY A 166 3.01 10.41 -19.98
C GLY A 166 2.65 10.43 -18.51
N SER A 167 1.55 9.80 -18.04
CA SER A 167 1.43 9.45 -16.61
C SER A 167 0.48 8.28 -16.40
N GLU A 168 0.94 7.27 -15.61
CA GLU A 168 0.17 6.10 -15.21
C GLU A 168 -0.78 6.48 -14.05
N GLU A 169 -1.96 7.00 -14.35
CA GLU A 169 -3.02 7.19 -13.35
C GLU A 169 -4.31 6.48 -13.77
N PRO A 170 -5.06 5.87 -12.80
CA PRO A 170 -6.30 5.15 -13.09
C PRO A 170 -7.45 6.11 -13.44
N THR A 171 -7.84 6.15 -14.70
CA THR A 171 -8.81 7.07 -15.32
C THR A 171 -10.29 6.71 -15.05
N ILE A 172 -10.60 5.90 -14.03
CA ILE A 172 -11.96 5.37 -13.82
C ILE A 172 -12.95 6.40 -13.23
N LEU A 173 -12.50 7.56 -12.76
CA LEU A 173 -13.33 8.50 -12.00
C LEU A 173 -13.75 9.79 -12.75
N GLN A 174 -13.36 10.01 -14.00
CA GLN A 174 -13.54 11.33 -14.62
C GLN A 174 -14.83 11.58 -15.42
N HIS A 175 -15.62 10.56 -15.79
CA HIS A 175 -16.83 10.80 -16.60
C HIS A 175 -18.02 9.92 -16.20
N SER A 176 -18.56 10.10 -14.98
CA SER A 176 -19.81 9.41 -14.65
C SER A 176 -20.70 10.22 -13.73
N THR A 177 -21.95 10.38 -14.12
CA THR A 177 -23.01 11.11 -13.44
C THR A 177 -23.26 10.56 -12.02
N PRO A 178 -23.39 11.40 -10.96
CA PRO A 178 -23.69 10.94 -9.62
C PRO A 178 -25.04 10.22 -9.56
N GLY A 179 -25.02 8.99 -9.07
CA GLY A 179 -26.21 8.14 -8.94
C GLY A 179 -26.18 6.87 -9.81
N LEU A 180 -25.62 6.90 -11.02
CA LEU A 180 -25.41 5.70 -11.87
C LEU A 180 -24.13 4.93 -11.52
N ILE A 181 -23.16 5.57 -10.89
CA ILE A 181 -21.80 5.06 -10.68
C ILE A 181 -21.76 3.97 -9.61
N LEU A 182 -22.49 4.13 -8.51
CA LEU A 182 -22.46 3.19 -7.38
C LEU A 182 -22.92 1.80 -7.77
N GLY A 183 -23.84 1.71 -8.73
CA GLY A 183 -24.41 0.44 -9.24
C GLY A 183 -23.43 -0.39 -10.06
N THR A 184 -22.61 0.23 -10.90
CA THR A 184 -21.76 -0.44 -11.89
C THR A 184 -20.44 -0.92 -11.28
N MET A 185 -19.85 -0.21 -10.32
CA MET A 185 -18.57 -0.54 -9.70
C MET A 185 -18.56 -1.88 -8.98
N GLY A 186 -19.71 -2.34 -8.44
CA GLY A 186 -19.79 -3.57 -7.67
C GLY A 186 -19.52 -4.88 -8.45
N TYR A 187 -19.31 -4.80 -9.78
CA TYR A 187 -19.00 -5.95 -10.64
C TYR A 187 -17.59 -5.91 -11.22
N MET A 188 -16.81 -4.85 -10.97
CA MET A 188 -15.43 -4.77 -11.43
C MET A 188 -14.55 -5.82 -10.77
N SER A 189 -13.62 -6.40 -11.53
CA SER A 189 -12.60 -7.27 -10.97
C SER A 189 -11.55 -6.47 -10.17
N PRO A 190 -10.81 -7.10 -9.24
CA PRO A 190 -9.75 -6.44 -8.49
C PRO A 190 -8.72 -5.75 -9.37
N GLU A 191 -8.29 -6.35 -10.47
CA GLU A 191 -7.36 -5.79 -11.44
C GLU A 191 -7.94 -4.58 -12.18
N GLN A 192 -9.23 -4.58 -12.48
CA GLN A 192 -9.93 -3.41 -13.04
C GLN A 192 -10.02 -2.28 -12.02
N ALA A 193 -10.41 -2.60 -10.78
CA ALA A 193 -10.51 -1.64 -9.69
C ALA A 193 -9.17 -1.00 -9.31
N GLN A 194 -8.05 -1.69 -9.57
CA GLN A 194 -6.68 -1.21 -9.38
C GLN A 194 -6.12 -0.46 -10.61
N GLY A 195 -6.86 -0.38 -11.71
CA GLY A 195 -6.37 0.26 -12.93
C GLY A 195 -5.27 -0.51 -13.68
N LYS A 196 -5.04 -1.78 -13.36
CA LYS A 196 -3.99 -2.63 -13.93
C LYS A 196 -4.36 -3.11 -15.34
N THR A 197 -4.39 -2.19 -16.29
CA THR A 197 -4.90 -2.44 -17.65
C THR A 197 -4.21 -3.57 -18.40
N LYS A 198 -2.94 -3.85 -18.09
CA LYS A 198 -2.16 -4.94 -18.72
C LYS A 198 -2.49 -6.33 -18.14
N GLU A 199 -3.08 -6.38 -16.95
CA GLU A 199 -3.44 -7.62 -16.27
C GLU A 199 -4.90 -8.05 -16.52
N ILE A 200 -5.69 -7.24 -17.22
CA ILE A 200 -7.10 -7.50 -17.54
C ILE A 200 -7.19 -8.50 -18.67
N ASP A 201 -7.62 -9.71 -18.37
CA ASP A 201 -7.90 -10.79 -19.31
C ASP A 201 -9.32 -11.38 -19.11
N HIS A 202 -9.60 -12.51 -19.72
CA HIS A 202 -10.90 -13.21 -19.60
C HIS A 202 -11.28 -13.61 -18.17
N ARG A 203 -10.30 -13.72 -17.25
CA ARG A 203 -10.55 -14.00 -15.82
C ARG A 203 -11.16 -12.83 -15.08
N SER A 204 -11.06 -11.62 -15.63
CA SER A 204 -11.79 -10.46 -15.13
C SER A 204 -13.30 -10.61 -15.32
N ASP A 205 -13.73 -11.15 -16.47
CA ASP A 205 -15.15 -11.45 -16.70
C ASP A 205 -15.66 -12.58 -15.81
N ILE A 206 -14.80 -13.54 -15.44
CA ILE A 206 -15.14 -14.61 -14.49
C ILE A 206 -15.43 -14.04 -13.10
N PHE A 207 -14.67 -13.06 -12.65
CA PHE A 207 -14.94 -12.36 -11.40
C PHE A 207 -16.26 -11.59 -11.46
N SER A 208 -16.48 -10.81 -12.52
CA SER A 208 -17.75 -10.09 -12.74
C SER A 208 -18.94 -11.04 -12.80
N PHE A 209 -18.79 -12.19 -13.44
CA PHE A 209 -19.79 -13.26 -13.46
C PHE A 209 -20.06 -13.80 -12.05
N GLY A 210 -19.02 -14.00 -11.23
CA GLY A 210 -19.14 -14.40 -9.83
C GLY A 210 -19.94 -13.39 -8.99
N CYS A 211 -19.76 -12.08 -9.23
CA CYS A 211 -20.55 -11.02 -8.59
C CYS A 211 -22.04 -11.11 -9.00
N ILE A 212 -22.30 -11.35 -10.27
CA ILE A 212 -23.68 -11.53 -10.79
C ILE A 212 -24.32 -12.79 -10.22
N LEU A 213 -23.59 -13.90 -10.19
CA LEU A 213 -24.06 -15.18 -9.62
C LEU A 213 -24.41 -15.01 -8.13
N PHE A 214 -23.56 -14.32 -7.36
CA PHE A 214 -23.82 -14.03 -5.96
C PHE A 214 -25.10 -13.19 -5.79
N GLU A 215 -25.23 -12.09 -6.54
CA GLU A 215 -26.41 -11.22 -6.46
C GLU A 215 -27.67 -11.92 -6.91
N ALA A 216 -27.60 -12.74 -7.95
CA ALA A 216 -28.75 -13.49 -8.46
C ALA A 216 -29.31 -14.50 -7.45
N ILE A 217 -28.43 -15.09 -6.62
CA ILE A 217 -28.85 -16.08 -5.60
C ILE A 217 -29.31 -15.39 -4.32
N THR A 218 -28.68 -14.28 -3.93
CA THR A 218 -28.90 -13.63 -2.62
C THR A 218 -29.81 -12.41 -2.68
N GLY A 219 -30.05 -11.87 -3.86
CA GLY A 219 -30.66 -10.54 -4.04
C GLY A 219 -29.78 -9.37 -3.61
N GLN A 220 -28.54 -9.62 -3.18
CA GLN A 220 -27.61 -8.62 -2.67
C GLN A 220 -26.28 -8.66 -3.41
N LYS A 221 -25.64 -7.49 -3.58
CA LYS A 221 -24.33 -7.41 -4.21
C LYS A 221 -23.25 -8.00 -3.32
N ALA A 222 -22.32 -8.76 -3.91
CA ALA A 222 -21.18 -9.33 -3.20
C ALA A 222 -20.26 -8.27 -2.57
N PHE A 223 -20.12 -7.12 -3.24
CA PHE A 223 -19.31 -6.01 -2.77
C PHE A 223 -20.07 -4.70 -2.91
N ILE A 224 -20.45 -4.12 -1.78
CA ILE A 224 -21.08 -2.80 -1.70
C ILE A 224 -20.54 -2.06 -0.47
N GLY A 225 -20.06 -0.85 -0.67
CA GLY A 225 -19.64 0.07 0.37
C GLY A 225 -20.64 1.21 0.53
N LYS A 226 -20.42 2.06 1.51
CA LYS A 226 -21.18 3.29 1.71
C LYS A 226 -20.92 4.31 0.60
N ASP A 227 -19.74 4.20 -0.03
CA ASP A 227 -19.30 5.06 -1.11
C ASP A 227 -18.51 4.24 -2.17
N PRO A 228 -18.20 4.85 -3.34
CA PRO A 228 -17.45 4.18 -4.40
C PRO A 228 -16.07 3.66 -3.97
N ILE A 229 -15.36 4.40 -3.12
CA ILE A 229 -14.02 4.03 -2.66
C ILE A 229 -14.09 2.81 -1.73
N GLU A 230 -15.05 2.79 -0.81
CA GLU A 230 -15.28 1.63 0.05
C GLU A 230 -15.65 0.40 -0.79
N THR A 231 -16.47 0.59 -1.83
CA THR A 231 -16.83 -0.49 -2.76
C THR A 231 -15.60 -1.03 -3.49
N LEU A 232 -14.74 -0.15 -4.05
CA LEU A 232 -13.49 -0.55 -4.69
C LEU A 232 -12.52 -1.22 -3.70
N ASN A 233 -12.42 -0.70 -2.49
CA ASN A 233 -11.60 -1.33 -1.44
C ASN A 233 -12.07 -2.74 -1.09
N LYS A 234 -13.39 -2.95 -0.99
CA LYS A 234 -13.97 -4.29 -0.76
C LYS A 234 -13.67 -5.22 -1.94
N ILE A 235 -13.82 -4.74 -3.17
CA ILE A 235 -13.49 -5.52 -4.36
C ILE A 235 -12.02 -5.95 -4.35
N VAL A 236 -11.12 -5.06 -4.00
CA VAL A 236 -9.67 -5.32 -4.06
C VAL A 236 -9.18 -6.16 -2.88
N ARG A 237 -9.73 -5.94 -1.67
CA ARG A 237 -9.11 -6.41 -0.43
C ARG A 237 -9.95 -7.34 0.42
N GLU A 238 -11.27 -7.19 0.43
CA GLU A 238 -12.13 -7.99 1.31
C GLU A 238 -12.54 -9.28 0.62
N PRO A 239 -12.48 -10.44 1.29
CA PRO A 239 -13.03 -11.68 0.74
C PRO A 239 -14.54 -11.51 0.48
N ALA A 240 -15.06 -12.21 -0.52
CA ALA A 240 -16.50 -12.24 -0.75
C ALA A 240 -17.21 -12.80 0.48
N PRO A 241 -18.36 -12.24 0.86
CA PRO A 241 -19.16 -12.81 1.94
C PRO A 241 -19.52 -14.26 1.63
N PRO A 242 -19.56 -15.15 2.61
CA PRO A 242 -19.97 -16.54 2.37
C PRO A 242 -21.43 -16.61 1.94
N LEU A 243 -21.71 -17.32 0.85
CA LEU A 243 -23.07 -17.46 0.31
C LEU A 243 -24.06 -18.01 1.36
N ALA A 244 -23.58 -18.92 2.21
CA ALA A 244 -24.38 -19.50 3.29
C ALA A 244 -24.87 -18.49 4.33
N ALA A 245 -24.25 -17.30 4.44
CA ALA A 245 -24.73 -16.24 5.36
C ALA A 245 -26.06 -15.62 4.89
N PHE A 246 -26.36 -15.70 3.58
CA PHE A 246 -27.57 -15.13 2.97
C PHE A 246 -28.56 -16.22 2.54
N THR A 247 -28.04 -17.37 2.13
CA THR A 247 -28.82 -18.51 1.67
C THR A 247 -28.27 -19.78 2.35
N PRO A 248 -28.72 -20.09 3.59
CA PRO A 248 -28.18 -21.22 4.37
C PRO A 248 -28.30 -22.58 3.70
N ASN A 249 -29.31 -22.76 2.85
CA ASN A 249 -29.61 -24.00 2.15
C ASN A 249 -28.99 -24.09 0.75
N ALA A 250 -28.09 -23.14 0.38
CA ALA A 250 -27.42 -23.20 -0.91
C ALA A 250 -26.53 -24.47 -1.00
N PRO A 251 -26.55 -25.21 -2.12
CA PRO A 251 -25.71 -26.38 -2.33
C PRO A 251 -24.23 -26.07 -2.12
N ALA A 252 -23.49 -27.02 -1.54
CA ALA A 252 -22.07 -26.84 -1.24
C ALA A 252 -21.23 -26.52 -2.49
N ASP A 253 -21.56 -27.17 -3.62
CA ASP A 253 -20.91 -26.93 -4.90
C ASP A 253 -21.17 -25.52 -5.44
N LEU A 254 -22.38 -25.00 -5.28
CA LEU A 254 -22.70 -23.63 -5.65
C LEU A 254 -21.93 -22.62 -4.81
N GLN A 255 -21.78 -22.88 -3.52
CA GLN A 255 -20.92 -22.04 -2.64
C GLN A 255 -19.45 -22.08 -3.08
N ARG A 256 -18.95 -23.24 -3.52
CA ARG A 256 -17.61 -23.42 -4.06
C ARG A 256 -17.42 -22.64 -5.35
N ILE A 257 -18.37 -22.72 -6.29
CA ILE A 257 -18.33 -21.99 -7.57
C ILE A 257 -18.24 -20.49 -7.32
N VAL A 258 -19.14 -19.92 -6.51
CA VAL A 258 -19.15 -18.49 -6.17
C VAL A 258 -17.83 -18.07 -5.55
N ARG A 259 -17.34 -18.78 -4.54
CA ARG A 259 -16.09 -18.47 -3.86
C ARG A 259 -14.90 -18.46 -4.81
N ARG A 260 -14.82 -19.44 -5.74
CA ARG A 260 -13.73 -19.56 -6.70
C ARG A 260 -13.79 -18.48 -7.78
N CYS A 261 -14.98 -18.14 -8.29
CA CYS A 261 -15.13 -17.00 -9.20
C CYS A 261 -14.70 -15.68 -8.56
N LEU A 262 -15.01 -15.48 -7.27
CA LEU A 262 -14.74 -14.25 -6.51
C LEU A 262 -13.36 -14.21 -5.83
N ALA A 263 -12.47 -15.16 -6.14
CA ALA A 263 -11.08 -15.10 -5.67
C ALA A 263 -10.38 -13.83 -6.16
N LYS A 264 -9.58 -13.21 -5.27
CA LYS A 264 -8.94 -11.93 -5.59
C LYS A 264 -7.79 -12.07 -6.58
N ASP A 265 -7.02 -13.14 -6.44
CA ASP A 265 -5.98 -13.51 -7.40
C ASP A 265 -6.62 -14.16 -8.63
N PRO A 266 -6.38 -13.64 -9.86
CA PRO A 266 -6.83 -14.28 -11.09
C PRO A 266 -6.35 -15.73 -11.24
N GLY A 267 -5.20 -16.10 -10.65
CA GLY A 267 -4.67 -17.48 -10.66
C GLY A 267 -5.51 -18.47 -9.85
N GLU A 268 -6.21 -18.00 -8.83
CA GLU A 268 -7.06 -18.83 -7.97
C GLU A 268 -8.50 -18.98 -8.50
N ARG A 269 -8.87 -18.19 -9.52
CA ARG A 269 -10.17 -18.29 -10.19
C ARG A 269 -10.24 -19.50 -11.12
N TYR A 270 -11.41 -19.75 -11.68
CA TYR A 270 -11.49 -20.58 -12.87
C TYR A 270 -10.61 -19.99 -13.98
N GLN A 271 -9.90 -20.85 -14.71
CA GLN A 271 -9.07 -20.42 -15.83
C GLN A 271 -9.86 -20.39 -17.15
N ASN A 272 -11.06 -20.98 -17.16
CA ASN A 272 -11.99 -20.91 -18.28
C ASN A 272 -13.43 -20.81 -17.73
N ILE A 273 -14.23 -19.88 -18.26
CA ILE A 273 -15.64 -19.72 -17.89
C ILE A 273 -16.50 -20.90 -18.32
N LYS A 274 -16.04 -21.69 -19.28
CA LYS A 274 -16.71 -22.94 -19.70
C LYS A 274 -16.79 -23.95 -18.57
N ASP A 275 -15.78 -24.02 -17.70
CA ASP A 275 -15.80 -24.91 -16.53
C ASP A 275 -16.90 -24.48 -15.56
N VAL A 276 -17.11 -23.18 -15.39
CA VAL A 276 -18.21 -22.64 -14.58
C VAL A 276 -19.57 -23.04 -15.18
N ALA A 277 -19.73 -22.96 -16.51
CA ALA A 277 -20.97 -23.36 -17.18
C ALA A 277 -21.31 -24.86 -16.96
N ILE A 278 -20.26 -25.69 -17.00
CA ILE A 278 -20.43 -27.16 -16.76
C ILE A 278 -20.82 -27.39 -15.31
N GLU A 279 -20.11 -26.83 -14.34
CA GLU A 279 -20.41 -27.03 -12.92
C GLU A 279 -21.79 -26.47 -12.54
N LEU A 280 -22.22 -25.33 -13.09
CA LEU A 280 -23.60 -24.82 -12.89
C LEU A 280 -24.67 -25.77 -13.45
N LYS A 281 -24.40 -26.40 -14.59
CA LYS A 281 -25.26 -27.41 -15.17
C LYS A 281 -25.41 -28.64 -14.26
N ASP A 282 -24.29 -29.10 -13.69
CA ASP A 282 -24.27 -30.28 -12.82
C ASP A 282 -25.02 -29.96 -11.51
N VAL A 283 -24.79 -28.84 -10.87
CA VAL A 283 -25.54 -28.38 -9.67
C VAL A 283 -27.04 -28.27 -9.96
N ARG A 284 -27.41 -27.76 -11.14
CA ARG A 284 -28.81 -27.68 -11.54
C ARG A 284 -29.45 -29.08 -11.66
N HIS A 285 -28.77 -30.02 -12.30
CA HIS A 285 -29.26 -31.39 -12.44
C HIS A 285 -29.40 -32.10 -11.10
N GLU A 286 -28.50 -31.87 -10.15
CA GLU A 286 -28.61 -32.40 -8.79
C GLU A 286 -29.86 -31.87 -8.07
N ILE A 287 -30.13 -30.55 -8.20
CA ILE A 287 -31.32 -29.94 -7.59
C ILE A 287 -32.61 -30.47 -8.25
N GLU A 288 -32.65 -30.65 -9.57
CA GLU A 288 -33.77 -31.19 -10.32
C GLU A 288 -33.96 -32.68 -10.06
N GLY A 289 -32.90 -33.46 -9.82
CA GLY A 289 -32.90 -34.90 -9.60
C GLY A 289 -33.27 -35.35 -8.19
N THR A 290 -33.29 -34.47 -7.19
CA THR A 290 -33.66 -34.78 -5.81
C THR A 290 -35.17 -34.98 -5.61
N GLY A 291 -36.00 -34.94 -6.67
CA GLY A 291 -37.47 -35.14 -6.67
C GLY A 291 -37.93 -36.57 -6.87
N GLU A 292 -37.11 -37.53 -7.30
CA GLU A 292 -37.51 -38.95 -7.44
C GLU A 292 -36.35 -39.89 -7.12
N MET A 293 -36.39 -40.52 -5.96
CA MET A 293 -35.52 -41.65 -5.62
C MET A 293 -36.15 -42.97 -5.99
N THR A 294 -35.58 -43.64 -6.96
CA THR A 294 -35.63 -45.11 -7.04
C THR A 294 -34.21 -45.63 -7.12
N VAL A 295 -33.83 -46.41 -6.11
CA VAL A 295 -32.56 -47.10 -5.95
C VAL A 295 -32.53 -48.34 -6.85
N PRO A 296 -31.43 -48.68 -7.49
CA PRO A 296 -30.98 -50.05 -7.49
C PRO A 296 -29.58 -50.20 -6.89
N SER A 297 -29.55 -51.08 -5.90
CA SER A 297 -28.35 -51.66 -5.31
C SER A 297 -27.55 -52.44 -6.34
N VAL A 298 -26.27 -52.23 -6.44
CA VAL A 298 -25.32 -53.27 -6.90
C VAL A 298 -24.06 -53.22 -6.07
N SER A 299 -23.71 -54.40 -5.63
CA SER A 299 -22.71 -54.87 -4.70
C SER A 299 -21.29 -54.53 -5.09
N MET A 300 -20.47 -54.33 -4.06
CA MET A 300 -18.99 -54.46 -4.10
C MET A 300 -18.52 -55.87 -4.43
N PRO A 301 -17.30 -56.03 -4.88
CA PRO A 301 -16.40 -56.94 -4.16
C PRO A 301 -15.08 -56.30 -3.73
N HIS A 302 -14.76 -56.64 -2.51
CA HIS A 302 -13.42 -56.51 -1.92
C HIS A 302 -12.38 -57.28 -2.70
N SER A 303 -11.17 -56.76 -2.80
CA SER A 303 -9.97 -57.59 -2.92
C SER A 303 -8.80 -56.90 -2.23
N GLU A 304 -8.38 -57.50 -1.14
CA GLU A 304 -7.13 -57.25 -0.44
C GLU A 304 -5.93 -57.73 -1.29
N ALA A 305 -4.84 -56.96 -1.24
CA ALA A 305 -3.51 -57.56 -1.34
C ALA A 305 -2.50 -56.66 -0.64
N ARG A 306 -2.17 -57.09 0.51
CA ARG A 306 -1.02 -56.68 1.34
C ARG A 306 0.24 -57.28 0.74
N THR A 307 1.29 -56.47 0.50
CA THR A 307 2.66 -57.06 0.36
C THR A 307 3.62 -56.26 1.20
N VAL A 308 4.09 -56.90 2.23
CA VAL A 308 5.14 -56.55 3.14
C VAL A 308 6.45 -56.93 2.49
N TRP A 309 7.45 -56.03 2.52
CA TRP A 309 8.87 -56.44 2.35
C TRP A 309 9.64 -56.00 3.55
N HIS A 310 10.24 -57.03 4.19
CA HIS A 310 11.11 -56.95 5.33
C HIS A 310 12.54 -56.46 4.94
N SER A 311 13.11 -55.75 5.88
CA SER A 311 14.50 -55.39 6.01
C SER A 311 15.41 -56.65 6.22
N GLU A 312 16.59 -56.62 5.67
CA GLU A 312 17.72 -57.36 6.21
C GLU A 312 18.92 -56.45 6.43
N ALA A 313 19.31 -56.43 7.69
CA ALA A 313 20.51 -55.80 8.17
C ALA A 313 21.68 -56.80 8.05
N THR A 314 22.80 -56.40 7.50
CA THR A 314 24.03 -57.15 7.63
C THR A 314 25.07 -56.37 8.45
N ARG A 315 25.29 -56.91 9.60
CA ARG A 315 26.28 -56.53 10.60
C ARG A 315 27.63 -57.21 10.21
N VAL A 316 28.73 -56.48 10.14
CA VAL A 316 30.07 -57.06 10.18
C VAL A 316 30.88 -56.41 11.27
N GLN A 317 31.46 -57.29 12.08
CA GLN A 317 32.18 -57.13 13.35
C GLN A 317 33.55 -56.49 13.22
N SER A 318 33.84 -55.78 14.29
CA SER A 318 35.18 -55.36 14.75
C SER A 318 36.05 -56.52 15.25
N ALA A 319 37.39 -56.43 15.17
CA ALA A 319 38.33 -56.84 16.22
C ALA A 319 39.76 -56.49 15.89
N PRO A 320 40.72 -56.61 16.84
CA PRO A 320 41.37 -55.45 17.44
C PRO A 320 42.92 -55.52 17.34
N PRO A 321 43.71 -54.84 18.21
CA PRO A 321 44.94 -54.17 17.85
C PRO A 321 46.22 -55.02 18.17
N ALA A 322 47.34 -54.62 17.61
CA ALA A 322 48.65 -55.17 18.02
C ALA A 322 49.64 -54.04 18.36
N THR A 323 50.04 -54.10 19.58
CA THR A 323 51.12 -53.40 20.29
C THR A 323 52.53 -53.67 19.71
N GLY A 324 53.42 -52.72 19.86
CA GLY A 324 54.86 -52.90 19.65
C GLY A 324 55.70 -51.65 19.88
N GLU A 325 56.18 -51.44 21.10
CA GLU A 325 57.22 -50.51 21.50
C GLU A 325 58.58 -51.28 21.54
N PRO A 326 59.77 -50.66 21.91
CA PRO A 326 60.69 -49.84 21.10
C PRO A 326 62.08 -50.49 21.04
N PRO A 327 63.15 -49.88 20.61
CA PRO A 327 64.18 -49.50 21.57
C PRO A 327 64.92 -48.16 21.33
N SER A 328 65.45 -47.75 22.45
CA SER A 328 66.14 -46.55 22.83
C SER A 328 67.59 -46.36 22.30
N SER A 329 67.97 -45.11 22.20
CA SER A 329 69.15 -44.40 22.77
C SER A 329 70.26 -44.00 21.79
N PRO A 330 71.23 -43.14 22.16
CA PRO A 330 71.05 -41.68 22.18
C PRO A 330 72.11 -40.97 21.33
N ALA A 331 71.90 -39.78 20.88
CA ALA A 331 73.00 -38.97 20.34
C ALA A 331 72.87 -37.52 20.84
N THR A 332 73.91 -37.13 21.43
CA THR A 332 74.33 -35.93 22.05
C THR A 332 73.96 -34.63 21.29
N ARG A 333 73.34 -33.67 21.97
CA ARG A 333 73.23 -32.29 21.57
C ARG A 333 74.58 -31.58 21.70
N ALA A 334 75.12 -31.14 20.58
CA ALA A 334 76.15 -30.12 20.58
C ALA A 334 75.51 -28.74 20.36
N SER A 335 75.75 -27.82 21.21
CA SER A 335 75.17 -26.47 21.28
C SER A 335 75.58 -25.61 20.08
N SER A 336 74.58 -25.10 19.34
CA SER A 336 74.76 -24.21 18.17
C SER A 336 75.33 -22.79 18.51
N ALA A 337 75.56 -22.50 19.78
CA ALA A 337 76.08 -21.20 20.22
C ALA A 337 77.60 -21.02 20.02
N GLU A 338 78.39 -22.09 20.11
CA GLU A 338 79.85 -21.98 19.97
C GLU A 338 80.36 -21.89 18.51
N PHE A 339 79.53 -22.35 17.52
CA PHE A 339 79.92 -22.21 16.12
C PHE A 339 79.75 -20.79 15.56
N ILE A 340 78.81 -19.99 16.15
CA ILE A 340 78.56 -18.64 15.73
C ILE A 340 79.63 -17.69 16.26
N VAL A 341 80.07 -17.89 17.46
CA VAL A 341 81.09 -16.98 18.09
C VAL A 341 82.47 -17.12 17.45
N SER A 342 82.88 -18.28 16.92
CA SER A 342 84.15 -18.44 16.23
C SER A 342 84.22 -17.82 14.83
N GLY A 343 83.04 -17.75 14.09
CA GLY A 343 82.96 -17.11 12.78
C GLY A 343 83.07 -15.61 12.80
N ILE A 344 82.55 -14.99 13.86
CA ILE A 344 82.53 -13.54 14.00
C ILE A 344 83.90 -12.90 14.20
N LYS A 345 84.85 -13.63 14.77
CA LYS A 345 86.20 -13.09 14.99
C LYS A 345 87.09 -13.10 13.75
N ARG A 346 86.70 -13.82 12.68
CA ARG A 346 87.55 -14.02 11.49
C ARG A 346 87.23 -13.10 10.31
N HIS A 347 86.02 -12.53 10.26
CA HIS A 347 85.56 -11.66 9.17
C HIS A 347 84.66 -10.53 9.68
N LYS A 348 85.24 -9.63 10.44
CA LYS A 348 84.51 -8.51 11.03
C LYS A 348 83.74 -7.59 9.99
N THR A 349 84.36 -7.50 8.81
CA THR A 349 83.75 -6.69 7.72
C THR A 349 82.55 -7.41 7.05
N ALA A 350 82.63 -8.72 6.83
CA ALA A 350 81.57 -9.50 6.24
C ALA A 350 80.41 -9.68 7.19
N THR A 351 80.60 -9.77 8.50
CA THR A 351 79.55 -9.85 9.51
C THR A 351 78.81 -8.51 9.68
N ALA A 352 79.54 -7.37 9.60
CA ALA A 352 78.95 -6.06 9.59
C ALA A 352 78.07 -5.81 8.35
N ILE A 353 78.55 -6.26 7.17
CA ILE A 353 77.75 -6.14 5.94
C ILE A 353 76.52 -7.03 6.02
N ALA A 354 76.56 -8.26 6.52
CA ALA A 354 75.44 -9.14 6.70
C ALA A 354 74.42 -8.58 7.70
N ALA A 355 74.87 -7.97 8.80
CA ALA A 355 73.98 -7.33 9.75
C ALA A 355 73.25 -6.11 9.15
N ILE A 356 73.99 -5.30 8.34
CA ILE A 356 73.41 -4.14 7.63
C ILE A 356 72.37 -4.63 6.58
N VAL A 357 72.65 -5.71 5.85
CA VAL A 357 71.69 -6.29 4.88
C VAL A 357 70.43 -6.82 5.58
N VAL A 358 70.55 -7.49 6.70
CA VAL A 358 69.43 -7.98 7.50
C VAL A 358 68.62 -6.82 8.06
N LEU A 359 69.31 -5.75 8.50
CA LEU A 359 68.64 -4.54 8.97
C LEU A 359 67.89 -3.82 7.85
N LEU A 360 68.48 -3.70 6.65
CA LEU A 360 67.85 -3.13 5.48
C LEU A 360 66.65 -3.99 4.98
N VAL A 361 66.79 -5.29 4.95
CA VAL A 361 65.72 -6.20 4.61
C VAL A 361 64.58 -6.11 5.65
N SER A 362 64.89 -6.04 6.93
CA SER A 362 63.91 -5.83 7.99
C SER A 362 63.18 -4.49 7.90
N LEU A 363 63.92 -3.41 7.55
CA LEU A 363 63.34 -2.09 7.30
C LEU A 363 62.44 -2.09 6.06
N VAL A 364 62.82 -2.80 5.00
CA VAL A 364 62.01 -2.95 3.79
C VAL A 364 60.76 -3.79 4.08
N VAL A 365 60.90 -4.89 4.82
CA VAL A 365 59.75 -5.71 5.24
C VAL A 365 58.82 -4.92 6.18
N LEU A 366 59.37 -4.13 7.13
CA LEU A 366 58.56 -3.26 7.97
C LEU A 366 57.88 -2.13 7.16
N GLY A 367 58.62 -1.54 6.19
CA GLY A 367 58.09 -0.55 5.27
C GLY A 367 56.97 -1.12 4.38
N ILE A 368 57.16 -2.32 3.81
CA ILE A 368 56.15 -3.04 3.02
C ILE A 368 54.96 -3.38 3.93
N ARG A 369 55.20 -3.86 5.14
CA ARG A 369 54.17 -4.18 6.09
C ARG A 369 53.40 -2.96 6.57
N SER A 370 54.07 -1.83 6.82
CA SER A 370 53.42 -0.54 7.09
C SER A 370 52.68 0.00 5.88
N TYR A 371 53.22 -0.15 4.69
CA TYR A 371 52.54 0.24 3.44
C TYR A 371 51.32 -0.60 3.15
N LEU A 372 51.41 -1.90 3.33
CA LEU A 372 50.27 -2.84 3.21
C LEU A 372 49.24 -2.63 4.34
N HIS A 373 49.65 -2.25 5.56
CA HIS A 373 48.73 -1.85 6.63
C HIS A 373 48.11 -0.44 6.42
N ALA A 374 48.84 0.49 5.82
CA ALA A 374 48.31 1.82 5.45
C ALA A 374 47.33 1.75 4.23
N SER A 375 47.53 0.78 3.32
CA SER A 375 46.64 0.53 2.19
C SER A 375 45.42 -0.31 2.55
N SER A 376 45.37 -0.90 3.74
CA SER A 376 44.24 -1.66 4.29
C SER A 376 43.50 -0.91 5.42
N THR A 377 43.54 0.43 5.45
CA THR A 377 42.51 1.17 6.13
C THR A 377 41.20 0.98 5.33
N GLU A 378 40.52 -0.10 5.56
CA GLU A 378 39.10 -0.22 5.21
C GLU A 378 38.38 0.97 5.83
N VAL A 379 38.08 1.95 4.99
CA VAL A 379 37.31 3.12 5.40
C VAL A 379 35.96 2.58 5.87
N ALA A 380 35.68 2.72 7.16
CA ALA A 380 34.43 2.27 7.75
C ALA A 380 33.25 2.77 6.92
N VAL A 381 32.30 1.91 6.65
CA VAL A 381 31.07 2.28 5.95
C VAL A 381 30.19 3.07 6.91
N GLU A 382 29.92 4.32 6.57
CA GLU A 382 29.21 5.29 7.45
C GLU A 382 27.72 5.36 7.16
N SER A 383 27.24 4.72 6.09
CA SER A 383 25.83 4.80 5.70
C SER A 383 25.35 3.55 4.96
N ILE A 384 24.12 3.12 5.27
CA ILE A 384 23.51 1.91 4.71
C ILE A 384 22.02 2.12 4.42
N ALA A 385 21.55 1.51 3.33
CA ALA A 385 20.14 1.28 3.07
C ALA A 385 19.84 -0.22 3.04
N VAL A 386 18.77 -0.65 3.70
CA VAL A 386 18.28 -2.03 3.68
C VAL A 386 17.07 -2.06 2.77
N ILE A 387 17.23 -2.55 1.55
CA ILE A 387 16.12 -2.67 0.60
C ILE A 387 15.17 -3.77 1.09
N PRO A 388 13.84 -3.60 0.97
CA PRO A 388 12.89 -4.63 1.37
C PRO A 388 13.22 -5.99 0.77
N PHE A 389 13.30 -7.00 1.63
CA PHE A 389 13.54 -8.36 1.20
C PHE A 389 12.45 -8.83 0.26
N GLU A 390 12.82 -9.39 -0.88
CA GLU A 390 11.88 -9.88 -1.88
C GLU A 390 11.20 -11.16 -1.37
N ASN A 391 9.88 -11.14 -1.28
CA ASN A 391 9.10 -12.35 -1.01
C ASN A 391 8.97 -13.20 -2.28
N GLN A 392 9.77 -14.25 -2.41
CA GLN A 392 9.76 -15.11 -3.59
C GLN A 392 8.51 -15.97 -3.73
N ASN A 393 7.75 -16.17 -2.66
CA ASN A 393 6.48 -16.87 -2.73
C ASN A 393 5.39 -16.04 -3.41
N LYS A 394 5.54 -14.69 -3.45
CA LYS A 394 4.57 -13.74 -3.99
C LYS A 394 3.15 -13.89 -3.40
N ASP A 395 3.04 -14.51 -2.23
CA ASP A 395 1.78 -14.64 -1.51
C ASP A 395 1.61 -13.52 -0.48
N ALA A 396 0.38 -13.00 -0.37
CA ALA A 396 0.06 -11.95 0.58
C ALA A 396 0.15 -12.41 2.05
N GLY A 397 0.08 -13.72 2.29
CA GLY A 397 0.10 -14.32 3.62
C GLY A 397 1.50 -14.31 4.27
N SER A 398 2.58 -14.30 3.47
CA SER A 398 3.96 -14.25 3.96
C SER A 398 4.62 -12.87 3.79
N GLU A 399 3.93 -11.90 3.20
CA GLU A 399 4.47 -10.55 2.95
C GLU A 399 4.92 -9.85 4.24
N TRP A 400 4.18 -10.02 5.34
CA TRP A 400 4.54 -9.47 6.64
C TRP A 400 5.86 -10.02 7.19
N ILE A 401 6.31 -11.20 6.72
CA ILE A 401 7.57 -11.83 7.15
C ILE A 401 8.75 -11.07 6.54
N SER A 402 8.74 -10.86 5.23
CA SER A 402 9.80 -10.12 4.53
C SER A 402 9.86 -8.65 4.95
N ASP A 403 8.71 -8.01 5.10
CA ASP A 403 8.61 -6.63 5.60
C ASP A 403 9.09 -6.51 7.04
N GLY A 404 8.66 -7.43 7.90
CA GLY A 404 9.03 -7.46 9.31
C GLY A 404 10.52 -7.74 9.51
N LEU A 405 11.11 -8.66 8.74
CA LEU A 405 12.55 -8.94 8.75
C LEU A 405 13.33 -7.68 8.36
N THR A 406 12.95 -7.04 7.25
CA THR A 406 13.58 -5.81 6.78
C THR A 406 13.52 -4.70 7.84
N GLU A 407 12.34 -4.43 8.40
CA GLU A 407 12.14 -3.41 9.42
C GLU A 407 12.94 -3.71 10.70
N SER A 408 12.99 -4.97 11.10
CA SER A 408 13.77 -5.39 12.27
C SER A 408 15.26 -5.20 12.08
N ILE A 409 15.80 -5.49 10.89
CA ILE A 409 17.20 -5.24 10.57
C ILE A 409 17.49 -3.73 10.59
N ILE A 410 16.65 -2.92 9.96
CA ILE A 410 16.76 -1.45 10.00
C ILE A 410 16.81 -0.97 11.45
N ASN A 411 15.86 -1.38 12.29
CA ASN A 411 15.78 -0.95 13.68
C ASN A 411 17.00 -1.36 14.51
N ASN A 412 17.55 -2.56 14.28
CA ASN A 412 18.78 -2.99 14.95
C ASN A 412 19.99 -2.14 14.53
N LEU A 413 20.14 -1.86 13.23
CA LEU A 413 21.26 -1.08 12.73
C LEU A 413 21.17 0.41 13.15
N THR A 414 19.96 0.98 13.34
CA THR A 414 19.80 2.36 13.82
C THR A 414 20.28 2.57 15.26
N GLN A 415 20.47 1.48 16.04
CA GLN A 415 21.06 1.55 17.37
C GLN A 415 22.55 1.91 17.37
N LEU A 416 23.20 1.90 16.20
CA LEU A 416 24.61 2.27 16.02
C LEU A 416 24.76 3.77 15.76
N PRO A 417 25.28 4.59 16.72
CA PRO A 417 25.22 6.05 16.64
C PRO A 417 25.94 6.64 15.43
N ASN A 418 26.98 5.95 14.97
CA ASN A 418 27.85 6.43 13.88
C ASN A 418 27.56 5.76 12.52
N LEU A 419 26.45 5.06 12.38
CA LEU A 419 26.00 4.45 11.13
C LEU A 419 24.68 5.11 10.72
N ARG A 420 24.70 5.88 9.63
CA ARG A 420 23.47 6.42 9.06
C ARG A 420 22.72 5.33 8.36
N VAL A 421 21.57 4.95 8.91
CA VAL A 421 20.67 3.93 8.36
C VAL A 421 19.47 4.64 7.75
N ILE A 422 19.18 4.35 6.46
CA ILE A 422 17.99 4.92 5.80
C ILE A 422 16.74 4.27 6.35
N ALA A 423 15.78 5.10 6.70
CA ALA A 423 14.54 4.67 7.32
C ALA A 423 13.66 3.85 6.36
N ARG A 424 12.78 3.05 6.99
CA ARG A 424 11.84 2.17 6.31
C ARG A 424 11.02 2.88 5.23
N SER A 425 10.45 4.05 5.50
CA SER A 425 9.57 4.79 4.57
C SER A 425 10.25 5.11 3.24
N SER A 426 11.54 5.45 3.26
CA SER A 426 12.30 5.68 2.04
C SER A 426 12.61 4.40 1.28
N VAL A 427 13.11 3.36 1.95
CA VAL A 427 13.51 2.12 1.26
C VAL A 427 12.32 1.31 0.75
N PHE A 428 11.16 1.38 1.40
CA PHE A 428 9.96 0.65 0.96
C PHE A 428 9.32 1.21 -0.33
N ARG A 429 9.75 2.37 -0.81
CA ARG A 429 9.38 2.87 -2.14
C ARG A 429 9.93 2.01 -3.29
N TYR A 430 10.97 1.24 -3.01
CA TYR A 430 11.58 0.31 -3.97
C TYR A 430 10.98 -1.10 -3.90
N LYS A 431 10.03 -1.34 -3.01
CA LYS A 431 9.38 -2.64 -2.87
C LYS A 431 8.62 -3.04 -4.13
N GLY A 432 8.81 -4.31 -4.57
CA GLY A 432 8.11 -4.86 -5.74
C GLY A 432 8.60 -4.34 -7.10
N ARG A 433 9.70 -3.58 -7.13
CA ARG A 433 10.36 -3.12 -8.36
C ARG A 433 11.61 -3.96 -8.58
N GLU A 434 11.97 -4.16 -9.85
CA GLU A 434 13.31 -4.68 -10.18
C GLU A 434 14.30 -3.55 -9.99
N ASN A 435 15.04 -3.59 -8.89
CA ASN A 435 15.93 -2.52 -8.47
C ASN A 435 17.39 -2.94 -8.67
N ASP A 436 18.15 -2.08 -9.32
CA ASP A 436 19.61 -2.13 -9.26
C ASP A 436 20.08 -1.54 -7.91
N PRO A 437 20.72 -2.32 -7.03
CA PRO A 437 21.22 -1.82 -5.74
C PRO A 437 22.14 -0.61 -5.86
N LEU A 438 22.90 -0.51 -6.97
CA LEU A 438 23.79 0.64 -7.23
C LEU A 438 23.01 1.90 -7.50
N ALA A 439 21.94 1.82 -8.30
CA ALA A 439 21.07 2.96 -8.58
C ALA A 439 20.37 3.44 -7.31
N VAL A 440 19.81 2.51 -6.53
CA VAL A 440 19.13 2.82 -5.25
C VAL A 440 20.11 3.44 -4.25
N GLY A 441 21.32 2.88 -4.12
CA GLY A 441 22.32 3.42 -3.21
C GLY A 441 22.78 4.83 -3.56
N LYS A 442 22.88 5.15 -4.85
CA LYS A 442 23.18 6.50 -5.35
C LYS A 442 22.03 7.46 -5.08
N GLU A 443 20.79 7.07 -5.34
CA GLU A 443 19.60 7.88 -5.09
C GLU A 443 19.43 8.22 -3.62
N LEU A 444 19.63 7.23 -2.73
CA LEU A 444 19.56 7.40 -1.27
C LEU A 444 20.83 8.02 -0.67
N GLY A 445 21.88 8.21 -1.45
CA GLY A 445 23.16 8.78 -1.01
C GLY A 445 23.83 7.96 0.09
N VAL A 446 23.78 6.61 -0.01
CA VAL A 446 24.43 5.70 0.93
C VAL A 446 25.65 5.03 0.31
N ARG A 447 26.57 4.57 1.16
CA ARG A 447 27.74 3.83 0.72
C ARG A 447 27.48 2.34 0.57
N ALA A 448 26.64 1.74 1.41
CA ALA A 448 26.33 0.33 1.34
C ALA A 448 24.82 0.11 1.15
N VAL A 449 24.49 -0.95 0.43
CA VAL A 449 23.11 -1.44 0.28
C VAL A 449 23.05 -2.90 0.68
N LEU A 450 22.13 -3.21 1.59
CA LEU A 450 21.72 -4.58 1.89
C LEU A 450 20.51 -4.91 1.03
N THR A 451 20.57 -6.00 0.30
CA THR A 451 19.44 -6.60 -0.42
C THR A 451 19.26 -8.05 0.02
N GLY A 452 18.09 -8.61 -0.18
CA GLY A 452 17.82 -9.99 0.18
C GLY A 452 16.54 -10.55 -0.40
N ARG A 453 16.41 -11.87 -0.28
CA ARG A 453 15.26 -12.65 -0.74
C ARG A 453 14.81 -13.57 0.36
N LEU A 454 13.52 -13.77 0.48
CA LEU A 454 12.91 -14.68 1.43
C LEU A 454 11.95 -15.62 0.70
N MET A 455 12.14 -16.94 0.92
CA MET A 455 11.23 -17.97 0.45
C MET A 455 10.73 -18.79 1.64
N LYS A 456 9.42 -18.85 1.84
CA LYS A 456 8.81 -19.71 2.86
C LYS A 456 8.42 -21.06 2.24
N ARG A 457 8.83 -22.17 2.90
CA ARG A 457 8.45 -23.54 2.56
C ARG A 457 7.88 -24.24 3.79
N GLY A 458 6.54 -24.26 3.92
CA GLY A 458 5.90 -24.71 5.16
C GLY A 458 6.30 -23.82 6.33
N GLU A 459 6.89 -24.39 7.37
CA GLU A 459 7.40 -23.64 8.52
C GLU A 459 8.89 -23.24 8.39
N THR A 460 9.57 -23.63 7.31
CA THR A 460 10.97 -23.29 7.05
C THR A 460 11.07 -22.05 6.16
N MET A 461 11.99 -21.15 6.50
CA MET A 461 12.35 -19.97 5.72
C MET A 461 13.75 -20.15 5.13
N LEU A 462 13.88 -19.87 3.84
CA LEU A 462 15.15 -19.71 3.17
C LEU A 462 15.36 -18.21 2.95
N ILE A 463 16.42 -17.65 3.54
CA ILE A 463 16.73 -16.22 3.50
C ILE A 463 18.10 -16.07 2.88
N SER A 464 18.20 -15.32 1.78
CA SER A 464 19.47 -14.91 1.19
C SER A 464 19.64 -13.41 1.41
N ALA A 465 20.82 -13.00 1.87
CA ALA A 465 21.13 -11.60 2.11
C ALA A 465 22.51 -11.25 1.55
N GLU A 466 22.64 -10.09 0.93
CA GLU A 466 23.86 -9.59 0.30
C GLU A 466 24.09 -8.12 0.65
N LEU A 467 25.32 -7.79 1.07
CA LEU A 467 25.77 -6.44 1.37
C LEU A 467 26.71 -5.96 0.28
N ILE A 468 26.41 -4.84 -0.36
CA ILE A 468 27.14 -4.32 -1.52
C ILE A 468 27.66 -2.92 -1.22
N ASP A 469 28.97 -2.67 -1.41
CA ASP A 469 29.55 -1.32 -1.44
C ASP A 469 29.26 -0.67 -2.80
N ILE A 470 28.53 0.44 -2.77
CA ILE A 470 28.05 1.15 -3.97
C ILE A 470 29.18 1.85 -4.72
N ARG A 471 30.22 2.30 -4.00
CA ARG A 471 31.33 3.03 -4.60
C ARG A 471 32.20 2.14 -5.49
N ASP A 472 32.49 0.94 -5.01
CA ASP A 472 33.41 0.03 -5.67
C ASP A 472 32.69 -1.12 -6.40
N ASN A 473 31.36 -1.15 -6.35
CA ASN A 473 30.51 -2.25 -6.84
C ASN A 473 30.98 -3.62 -6.37
N LYS A 474 31.31 -3.70 -5.08
CA LYS A 474 31.91 -4.90 -4.49
C LYS A 474 30.94 -5.47 -3.47
N GLN A 475 30.70 -6.76 -3.57
CA GLN A 475 30.02 -7.50 -2.50
C GLN A 475 30.96 -7.58 -1.29
N LEU A 476 30.51 -6.98 -0.18
CA LEU A 476 31.24 -7.01 1.09
C LEU A 476 30.94 -8.29 1.86
N TRP A 477 29.73 -8.80 1.75
CA TRP A 477 29.25 -9.97 2.45
C TRP A 477 28.01 -10.54 1.75
N GLY A 478 27.79 -11.85 1.91
CA GLY A 478 26.58 -12.53 1.44
C GLY A 478 26.47 -13.90 2.03
N GLU A 479 25.29 -14.22 2.56
CA GLU A 479 25.00 -15.49 3.18
C GLU A 479 23.58 -15.97 2.93
N GLN A 480 23.37 -17.27 3.13
CA GLN A 480 22.09 -17.93 3.01
C GLN A 480 21.76 -18.67 4.31
N TYR A 481 20.56 -18.45 4.81
CA TYR A 481 20.06 -19.02 6.05
C TYR A 481 18.86 -19.91 5.77
N GLU A 482 18.88 -21.11 6.32
CA GLU A 482 17.71 -21.98 6.36
C GLU A 482 17.30 -22.15 7.82
N ARG A 483 16.14 -21.62 8.19
CA ARG A 483 15.66 -21.53 9.58
C ARG A 483 14.16 -21.76 9.65
N GLN A 484 13.69 -22.19 10.83
CA GLN A 484 12.25 -22.23 11.11
C GLN A 484 11.67 -20.82 11.31
N LEU A 485 10.39 -20.64 10.99
CA LEU A 485 9.70 -19.36 11.21
C LEU A 485 9.76 -18.93 12.70
N ALA A 486 9.78 -19.87 13.63
CA ALA A 486 9.94 -19.60 15.05
C ALA A 486 11.31 -18.97 15.39
N ASP A 487 12.35 -19.22 14.56
CA ASP A 487 13.71 -18.72 14.76
C ASP A 487 13.93 -17.32 14.15
N MET A 488 12.89 -16.69 13.62
CA MET A 488 12.99 -15.40 12.93
C MET A 488 13.69 -14.32 13.77
N LEU A 489 13.45 -14.32 15.09
CA LEU A 489 14.08 -13.39 16.02
C LEU A 489 15.62 -13.60 16.13
N SER A 490 16.11 -14.83 16.04
CA SER A 490 17.54 -15.11 16.06
C SER A 490 18.21 -14.78 14.74
N VAL A 491 17.57 -15.09 13.62
CA VAL A 491 18.07 -14.82 12.26
C VAL A 491 18.27 -13.34 12.01
N GLN A 492 17.30 -12.50 12.37
CA GLN A 492 17.44 -11.05 12.19
C GLN A 492 18.63 -10.47 12.96
N ARG A 493 18.90 -10.98 14.19
CA ARG A 493 20.06 -10.55 15.00
C ARG A 493 21.38 -11.06 14.41
N GLU A 494 21.38 -12.30 13.90
CA GLU A 494 22.54 -12.88 13.23
C GLU A 494 22.91 -12.05 12.00
N ILE A 495 21.94 -11.73 11.13
CA ILE A 495 22.15 -10.89 9.95
C ILE A 495 22.63 -9.49 10.35
N ALA A 496 21.99 -8.84 11.32
CA ALA A 496 22.40 -7.50 11.76
C ALA A 496 23.81 -7.48 12.36
N ARG A 497 24.19 -8.52 13.10
CA ARG A 497 25.53 -8.68 13.65
C ARG A 497 26.58 -8.89 12.55
N GLU A 498 26.32 -9.78 11.59
CA GLU A 498 27.24 -10.04 10.47
C GLU A 498 27.43 -8.80 9.59
N ILE A 499 26.35 -8.06 9.30
CA ILE A 499 26.42 -6.78 8.60
C ILE A 499 27.32 -5.81 9.38
N THR A 500 27.10 -5.69 10.69
CA THR A 500 27.86 -4.77 11.52
C THR A 500 29.35 -5.13 11.57
N ASN A 501 29.66 -6.42 11.70
CA ASN A 501 31.05 -6.92 11.69
C ASN A 501 31.75 -6.59 10.37
N ASN A 502 31.05 -6.66 9.25
CA ASN A 502 31.59 -6.33 7.93
C ASN A 502 31.68 -4.82 7.66
N LEU A 503 30.77 -4.01 8.24
CA LEU A 503 30.81 -2.55 8.11
C LEU A 503 31.79 -1.91 9.09
N ARG A 504 31.93 -2.48 10.29
CA ARG A 504 32.71 -1.93 11.41
C ARG A 504 33.32 -3.06 12.25
N PRO A 505 34.57 -3.43 12.00
CA PRO A 505 35.23 -4.53 12.69
C PRO A 505 35.44 -4.37 14.20
N ARG A 506 35.17 -3.17 14.76
CA ARG A 506 35.35 -2.89 16.19
C ARG A 506 34.16 -2.09 16.72
N LEU A 507 33.23 -2.77 17.34
CA LEU A 507 32.17 -2.17 18.16
C LEU A 507 32.68 -1.93 19.58
N SER A 508 32.20 -0.85 20.21
CA SER A 508 32.33 -0.70 21.67
C SER A 508 31.46 -1.71 22.39
N GLY A 509 31.82 -2.09 23.63
CA GLY A 509 30.98 -3.01 24.41
C GLY A 509 29.56 -2.50 24.64
N ALA A 510 29.35 -1.16 24.68
CA ALA A 510 28.02 -0.56 24.79
C ALA A 510 27.19 -0.71 23.49
N GLU A 511 27.79 -0.57 22.32
CA GLU A 511 27.15 -0.79 21.02
C GLU A 511 26.75 -2.26 20.83
N GLN A 512 27.67 -3.16 21.21
CA GLN A 512 27.38 -4.60 21.16
C GLN A 512 26.22 -4.96 22.09
N SER A 513 26.19 -4.46 23.30
CA SER A 513 25.09 -4.72 24.25
C SER A 513 23.74 -4.18 23.74
N ARG A 514 23.71 -3.07 23.01
CA ARG A 514 22.48 -2.55 22.40
C ARG A 514 21.96 -3.45 21.30
N MET A 515 22.84 -3.96 20.44
CA MET A 515 22.47 -4.86 19.34
C MET A 515 22.02 -6.24 19.83
N GLU A 516 22.59 -6.71 20.93
CA GLU A 516 22.25 -8.00 21.53
C GLU A 516 20.96 -7.93 22.40
N LYS A 517 20.41 -6.72 22.61
CA LYS A 517 19.23 -6.53 23.44
C LYS A 517 18.03 -7.30 22.87
N GLN A 518 17.48 -8.18 23.70
CA GLN A 518 16.30 -8.95 23.38
C GLN A 518 15.08 -8.36 24.07
N TYR A 519 14.10 -7.91 23.30
CA TYR A 519 12.88 -7.29 23.82
C TYR A 519 11.81 -8.31 24.19
N THR A 520 11.82 -9.51 23.63
CA THR A 520 10.98 -10.65 24.00
C THR A 520 11.75 -11.96 23.71
N ALA A 521 11.54 -12.97 24.54
CA ALA A 521 12.00 -14.33 24.28
C ALA A 521 10.91 -15.19 23.61
N ASN A 522 9.70 -14.68 23.46
CA ASN A 522 8.55 -15.38 22.93
C ASN A 522 8.46 -15.18 21.40
N PRO A 523 8.70 -16.22 20.56
CA PRO A 523 8.65 -16.10 19.11
C PRO A 523 7.27 -15.72 18.56
N GLU A 524 6.20 -16.19 19.23
CA GLU A 524 4.82 -15.91 18.80
C GLU A 524 4.47 -14.43 19.09
N ALA A 525 4.86 -13.91 20.27
CA ALA A 525 4.71 -12.49 20.58
C ALA A 525 5.45 -11.60 19.57
N PHE A 526 6.67 -12.00 19.17
CA PHE A 526 7.43 -11.28 18.17
C PHE A 526 6.75 -11.28 16.80
N GLN A 527 6.25 -12.41 16.34
CA GLN A 527 5.54 -12.50 15.05
C GLN A 527 4.26 -11.65 15.05
N LEU A 528 3.51 -11.65 16.16
CA LEU A 528 2.32 -10.82 16.34
C LEU A 528 2.67 -9.33 16.31
N TYR A 529 3.74 -8.93 16.99
CA TYR A 529 4.27 -7.57 16.93
C TYR A 529 4.60 -7.14 15.50
N LEU A 530 5.30 -7.99 14.73
CA LEU A 530 5.62 -7.69 13.33
C LEU A 530 4.38 -7.55 12.44
N LYS A 531 3.35 -8.36 12.66
CA LYS A 531 2.04 -8.20 12.00
C LYS A 531 1.38 -6.86 12.38
N GLY A 532 1.43 -6.50 13.65
CA GLY A 532 0.98 -5.18 14.11
C GLY A 532 1.71 -4.04 13.38
N ARG A 533 3.04 -4.10 13.31
CA ARG A 533 3.88 -3.14 12.58
C ARG A 533 3.57 -3.12 11.09
N PHE A 534 3.39 -4.27 10.46
CA PHE A 534 3.02 -4.37 9.05
C PHE A 534 1.72 -3.60 8.74
N TYR A 535 0.67 -3.75 9.55
CA TYR A 535 -0.56 -3.00 9.39
C TYR A 535 -0.40 -1.52 9.76
N TRP A 536 0.26 -1.21 10.86
CA TRP A 536 0.53 0.16 11.29
C TRP A 536 1.24 1.00 10.23
N ASN A 537 2.19 0.41 9.51
CA ASN A 537 2.97 1.09 8.47
C ASN A 537 2.16 1.46 7.21
N LYS A 538 1.00 0.88 7.00
CA LYS A 538 0.12 1.23 5.86
C LYS A 538 -0.59 2.57 6.03
N ARG A 539 -0.62 3.11 7.23
CA ARG A 539 -1.13 4.45 7.56
C ARG A 539 -2.59 4.71 7.12
N THR A 540 -3.41 3.67 7.00
CA THR A 540 -4.84 3.83 6.72
C THR A 540 -5.70 3.63 7.97
N PRO A 541 -6.89 4.26 8.05
CA PRO A 541 -7.83 4.05 9.19
C PRO A 541 -8.15 2.58 9.44
N THR A 542 -8.34 1.82 8.38
CA THR A 542 -8.65 0.38 8.46
C THR A 542 -7.45 -0.43 8.96
N ASP A 543 -6.24 -0.10 8.51
CA ASP A 543 -5.06 -0.86 8.89
C ASP A 543 -4.60 -0.52 10.31
N PHE A 544 -4.78 0.70 10.81
CA PHE A 544 -4.59 1.00 12.23
C PHE A 544 -5.51 0.15 13.12
N ARG A 545 -6.79 0.00 12.76
CA ARG A 545 -7.72 -0.87 13.49
C ARG A 545 -7.29 -2.34 13.46
N LYS A 546 -6.65 -2.81 12.37
CA LYS A 546 -6.08 -4.16 12.29
C LYS A 546 -4.80 -4.32 13.10
N ALA A 547 -4.00 -3.27 13.26
CA ALA A 547 -2.76 -3.31 14.04
C ALA A 547 -3.02 -3.54 15.54
N ILE A 548 -4.06 -2.90 16.10
CA ILE A 548 -4.39 -2.97 17.54
C ILE A 548 -4.49 -4.41 18.06
N PRO A 549 -5.34 -5.30 17.49
CA PRO A 549 -5.47 -6.65 18.02
C PRO A 549 -4.17 -7.47 17.93
N PHE A 550 -3.29 -7.19 16.97
CA PHE A 550 -2.01 -7.89 16.90
C PHE A 550 -1.05 -7.44 18.00
N PHE A 551 -0.98 -6.15 18.32
CA PHE A 551 -0.19 -5.69 19.45
C PHE A 551 -0.77 -6.20 20.79
N GLN A 552 -2.09 -6.23 20.95
CA GLN A 552 -2.75 -6.78 22.14
C GLN A 552 -2.45 -8.27 22.30
N GLN A 553 -2.56 -9.07 21.25
CA GLN A 553 -2.19 -10.48 21.30
C GLN A 553 -0.70 -10.68 21.57
N ALA A 554 0.18 -9.81 21.07
CA ALA A 554 1.60 -9.87 21.40
C ALA A 554 1.85 -9.63 22.89
N ILE A 555 1.11 -8.70 23.51
CA ILE A 555 1.13 -8.43 24.94
C ILE A 555 0.54 -9.59 25.75
N GLU A 556 -0.53 -10.23 25.28
CA GLU A 556 -1.10 -11.42 25.91
C GLU A 556 -0.10 -12.58 25.93
N LYS A 557 0.69 -12.75 24.86
CA LYS A 557 1.73 -13.79 24.75
C LYS A 557 2.99 -13.48 25.58
N ASP A 558 3.33 -12.19 25.70
CA ASP A 558 4.44 -11.73 26.54
C ASP A 558 4.08 -10.37 27.18
N PRO A 559 3.55 -10.37 28.40
CA PRO A 559 3.18 -9.14 29.12
C PRO A 559 4.35 -8.19 29.41
N ASN A 560 5.59 -8.64 29.23
CA ASN A 560 6.80 -7.82 29.43
C ASN A 560 7.35 -7.28 28.11
N TYR A 561 6.66 -7.46 27.00
CA TYR A 561 7.12 -7.02 25.68
C TYR A 561 6.91 -5.51 25.49
N ALA A 562 7.86 -4.68 25.95
CA ALA A 562 7.79 -3.21 25.93
C ALA A 562 7.51 -2.63 24.52
N MET A 563 8.12 -3.20 23.46
CA MET A 563 7.89 -2.71 22.08
C MET A 563 6.45 -2.91 21.61
N ALA A 564 5.73 -3.92 22.07
CA ALA A 564 4.33 -4.12 21.72
C ALA A 564 3.44 -3.04 22.34
N TYR A 565 3.73 -2.64 23.58
CA TYR A 565 3.06 -1.49 24.21
C TYR A 565 3.38 -0.17 23.50
N SER A 566 4.64 0.06 23.08
CA SER A 566 4.99 1.24 22.30
C SER A 566 4.27 1.26 20.94
N GLY A 567 4.18 0.12 20.23
CA GLY A 567 3.43 0.02 18.99
C GLY A 567 1.93 0.28 19.15
N LEU A 568 1.36 -0.12 20.29
CA LEU A 568 -0.02 0.16 20.65
C LEU A 568 -0.24 1.66 20.96
N ALA A 569 0.71 2.28 21.69
CA ALA A 569 0.71 3.72 21.98
C ALA A 569 0.73 4.55 20.69
N ASP A 570 1.66 4.26 19.77
CA ASP A 570 1.75 4.90 18.46
C ASP A 570 0.46 4.75 17.66
N THR A 571 -0.16 3.56 17.73
CA THR A 571 -1.39 3.29 16.97
C THR A 571 -2.52 4.16 17.46
N PHE A 572 -2.77 4.20 18.78
CA PHE A 572 -3.83 5.03 19.35
C PHE A 572 -3.58 6.52 19.12
N ALA A 573 -2.35 6.99 19.31
CA ALA A 573 -2.00 8.39 19.13
C ALA A 573 -2.23 8.84 17.66
N LEU A 574 -1.74 8.08 16.69
CA LEU A 574 -1.87 8.45 15.28
C LEU A 574 -3.28 8.26 14.72
N MET A 575 -4.12 7.42 15.31
CA MET A 575 -5.53 7.29 14.93
C MET A 575 -6.30 8.60 15.10
N THR A 576 -5.95 9.46 16.05
CA THR A 576 -6.58 10.77 16.24
C THR A 576 -6.32 11.71 15.06
N THR A 577 -5.19 11.54 14.37
CA THR A 577 -4.78 12.37 13.23
C THR A 577 -5.22 11.76 11.90
N TYR A 578 -5.03 10.44 11.72
CA TYR A 578 -5.21 9.79 10.42
C TYR A 578 -6.53 9.02 10.26
N ALA A 579 -7.21 8.68 11.37
CA ALA A 579 -8.40 7.83 11.34
C ALA A 579 -9.66 8.49 11.91
N GLY A 580 -9.60 9.77 12.25
CA GLY A 580 -10.73 10.50 12.82
C GLY A 580 -11.17 9.99 14.20
N GLY A 581 -10.24 9.38 14.96
CA GLY A 581 -10.54 8.90 16.32
C GLY A 581 -10.65 10.05 17.31
N GLU A 582 -11.53 9.88 18.31
CA GLU A 582 -11.76 10.88 19.35
C GLU A 582 -10.55 11.03 20.27
N PRO A 583 -9.92 12.23 20.38
CA PRO A 583 -8.72 12.41 21.20
C PRO A 583 -8.93 12.06 22.66
N LYS A 584 -10.08 12.44 23.25
CA LYS A 584 -10.43 12.14 24.64
C LYS A 584 -10.56 10.65 24.94
N GLU A 585 -10.84 9.83 23.93
CA GLU A 585 -10.91 8.38 24.08
C GLU A 585 -9.55 7.72 23.86
N LEU A 586 -8.83 8.12 22.82
CA LEU A 586 -7.65 7.39 22.33
C LEU A 586 -6.35 7.85 23.00
N MET A 587 -6.18 9.16 23.26
CA MET A 587 -4.93 9.68 23.83
C MET A 587 -4.65 9.18 25.25
N PRO A 588 -5.63 9.04 26.16
CA PRO A 588 -5.38 8.40 27.47
C PRO A 588 -4.91 6.94 27.33
N LYS A 589 -5.49 6.17 26.39
CA LYS A 589 -5.06 4.79 26.11
C LYS A 589 -3.63 4.75 25.54
N ALA A 590 -3.32 5.69 24.65
CA ALA A 590 -1.97 5.84 24.10
C ALA A 590 -0.95 6.15 25.21
N LYS A 591 -1.29 7.09 26.12
CA LYS A 591 -0.44 7.48 27.25
C LYS A 591 -0.20 6.32 28.21
N GLU A 592 -1.25 5.58 28.57
CA GLU A 592 -1.16 4.39 29.43
C GLU A 592 -0.21 3.35 28.81
N ALA A 593 -0.36 3.07 27.51
CA ALA A 593 0.49 2.12 26.81
C ALA A 593 1.96 2.60 26.75
N ALA A 594 2.21 3.89 26.47
CA ALA A 594 3.56 4.45 26.45
C ALA A 594 4.23 4.37 27.83
N LEU A 595 3.52 4.75 28.88
CA LEU A 595 4.02 4.67 30.27
C LEU A 595 4.28 3.20 30.68
N LYS A 596 3.45 2.27 30.25
CA LYS A 596 3.67 0.84 30.50
C LYS A 596 4.90 0.33 29.78
N ALA A 597 5.12 0.77 28.52
CA ALA A 597 6.34 0.44 27.78
C ALA A 597 7.60 0.93 28.51
N LEU A 598 7.58 2.18 29.01
CA LEU A 598 8.70 2.78 29.76
C LEU A 598 8.90 2.16 31.15
N ALA A 599 7.84 1.70 31.79
CA ALA A 599 7.95 0.97 33.05
C ALA A 599 8.61 -0.40 32.89
N LEU A 600 8.50 -1.01 31.70
CA LEU A 600 9.15 -2.28 31.34
C LEU A 600 10.58 -2.07 30.81
N ASP A 601 10.81 -0.99 30.08
CA ASP A 601 12.09 -0.63 29.48
C ASP A 601 12.24 0.90 29.36
N ASP A 602 12.92 1.51 30.35
CA ASP A 602 13.20 2.94 30.42
C ASP A 602 14.23 3.45 29.39
N LYS A 603 14.76 2.55 28.56
CA LYS A 603 15.71 2.84 27.47
C LYS A 603 15.11 2.61 26.08
N LEU A 604 13.79 2.52 26.00
CA LEU A 604 13.10 2.38 24.72
C LEU A 604 12.84 3.75 24.08
N ALA A 605 13.66 4.11 23.08
CA ALA A 605 13.60 5.42 22.40
C ALA A 605 12.23 5.68 21.78
N GLU A 606 11.61 4.64 21.20
CA GLU A 606 10.30 4.70 20.57
C GLU A 606 9.22 5.10 21.58
N ALA A 607 9.24 4.52 22.79
CA ALA A 607 8.24 4.84 23.81
C ALA A 607 8.41 6.26 24.37
N HIS A 608 9.65 6.76 24.52
CA HIS A 608 9.91 8.16 24.85
C HIS A 608 9.38 9.11 23.77
N ALA A 609 9.63 8.82 22.49
CA ALA A 609 9.10 9.63 21.39
C ALA A 609 7.57 9.64 21.38
N SER A 610 6.92 8.48 21.56
CA SER A 610 5.47 8.36 21.64
C SER A 610 4.91 9.16 22.82
N LEU A 611 5.53 9.06 24.01
CA LEU A 611 5.11 9.83 25.18
C LEU A 611 5.25 11.32 24.94
N GLY A 612 6.39 11.76 24.38
CA GLY A 612 6.63 13.17 24.01
C GLY A 612 5.55 13.72 23.09
N PHE A 613 5.18 12.95 22.06
CA PHE A 613 4.08 13.31 21.16
C PHE A 613 2.76 13.44 21.92
N ILE A 614 2.39 12.42 22.70
CA ILE A 614 1.09 12.38 23.42
C ILE A 614 0.97 13.55 24.40
N VAL A 615 1.97 13.76 25.26
CA VAL A 615 1.89 14.83 26.28
C VAL A 615 1.94 16.23 25.68
N GLY A 616 2.66 16.41 24.55
CA GLY A 616 2.71 17.69 23.84
C GLY A 616 1.40 18.03 23.10
N TYR A 617 0.75 17.05 22.49
CA TYR A 617 -0.44 17.28 21.66
C TYR A 617 -1.77 17.16 22.40
N TYR A 618 -1.79 16.43 23.52
CA TYR A 618 -3.01 16.19 24.28
C TYR A 618 -3.03 16.85 25.64
N ASP A 619 -1.94 16.70 26.42
CA ASP A 619 -1.85 17.33 27.76
C ASP A 619 -1.39 18.79 27.70
N TYR A 620 -0.84 19.22 26.55
CA TYR A 620 -0.20 20.54 26.35
C TYR A 620 1.00 20.77 27.29
N ASP A 621 1.64 19.68 27.76
CA ASP A 621 2.84 19.75 28.59
C ASP A 621 4.10 19.73 27.70
N PHE A 622 4.41 20.90 27.12
CA PHE A 622 5.53 21.06 26.20
C PHE A 622 6.88 20.85 26.86
N ALA A 623 6.99 21.11 28.16
CA ALA A 623 8.24 20.92 28.90
C ALA A 623 8.56 19.42 29.07
N THR A 624 7.56 18.61 29.42
CA THR A 624 7.72 17.16 29.46
C THR A 624 7.94 16.60 28.06
N ALA A 625 7.22 17.06 27.04
CA ALA A 625 7.40 16.63 25.66
C ALA A 625 8.85 16.82 25.19
N GLU A 626 9.45 18.00 25.45
CA GLU A 626 10.85 18.28 25.07
C GLU A 626 11.83 17.34 25.79
N ARG A 627 11.61 17.05 27.08
CA ARG A 627 12.45 16.09 27.84
C ARG A 627 12.39 14.70 27.22
N GLU A 628 11.19 14.24 26.91
CA GLU A 628 10.96 12.91 26.34
C GLU A 628 11.56 12.78 24.94
N PHE A 629 11.41 13.80 24.05
CA PHE A 629 12.05 13.80 22.74
C PHE A 629 13.58 13.82 22.83
N ARG A 630 14.15 14.63 23.71
CA ARG A 630 15.61 14.62 23.96
C ARG A 630 16.06 13.24 24.44
N ARG A 631 15.32 12.64 25.35
CA ARG A 631 15.65 11.32 25.87
C ARG A 631 15.60 10.24 24.77
N ALA A 632 14.61 10.29 23.89
CA ALA A 632 14.53 9.43 22.72
C ALA A 632 15.78 9.54 21.83
N LEU A 633 16.24 10.79 21.54
CA LEU A 633 17.39 11.04 20.70
C LEU A 633 18.74 10.74 21.36
N GLU A 634 18.84 10.85 22.70
CA GLU A 634 20.00 10.35 23.45
C GLU A 634 20.13 8.83 23.35
N LEU A 635 19.00 8.12 23.38
CA LEU A 635 18.94 6.66 23.30
C LEU A 635 19.17 6.17 21.86
N ASN A 636 18.56 6.82 20.87
CA ASN A 636 18.71 6.51 19.46
C ASN A 636 18.86 7.79 18.60
N PRO A 637 20.09 8.27 18.36
CA PRO A 637 20.35 9.46 17.54
C PRO A 637 19.99 9.32 16.06
N ASN A 638 19.67 8.12 15.59
CA ASN A 638 19.28 7.82 14.22
C ASN A 638 17.79 7.52 14.09
N TYR A 639 16.96 7.94 15.05
CA TYR A 639 15.52 7.72 15.01
C TYR A 639 14.80 8.90 14.31
N PRO A 640 14.45 8.77 13.01
CA PRO A 640 13.91 9.90 12.23
C PRO A 640 12.58 10.41 12.75
N THR A 641 11.74 9.56 13.33
CA THR A 641 10.45 9.95 13.91
C THR A 641 10.64 10.87 15.11
N ALA A 642 11.62 10.61 15.97
CA ALA A 642 11.91 11.48 17.12
C ALA A 642 12.42 12.85 16.68
N HIS A 643 13.34 12.90 15.69
CA HIS A 643 13.80 14.17 15.09
C HIS A 643 12.64 14.94 14.46
N HIS A 644 11.78 14.26 13.70
CA HIS A 644 10.59 14.85 13.06
C HIS A 644 9.62 15.44 14.10
N TRP A 645 9.19 14.64 15.06
CA TRP A 645 8.21 15.11 16.07
C TRP A 645 8.79 16.20 16.96
N ARG A 646 10.07 16.11 17.34
CA ARG A 646 10.76 17.19 18.07
C ARG A 646 10.84 18.47 17.26
N ALA A 647 11.12 18.39 15.94
CA ALA A 647 11.18 19.56 15.08
C ALA A 647 9.83 20.30 15.02
N VAL A 648 8.72 19.56 14.85
CA VAL A 648 7.38 20.13 14.87
C VAL A 648 7.05 20.73 16.25
N HIS A 649 7.39 20.02 17.33
CA HIS A 649 7.25 20.53 18.70
C HIS A 649 8.01 21.85 18.92
N LEU A 650 9.26 21.95 18.45
CA LEU A 650 10.06 23.16 18.52
C LEU A 650 9.47 24.32 17.69
N SER A 651 8.85 24.01 16.54
CA SER A 651 8.13 24.99 15.73
C SER A 651 6.98 25.62 16.50
N HIS A 652 6.16 24.82 17.19
CA HIS A 652 5.07 25.32 18.05
C HIS A 652 5.57 26.27 19.14
N LEU A 653 6.79 26.05 19.63
CA LEU A 653 7.45 26.92 20.60
C LEU A 653 8.20 28.10 19.97
N LYS A 654 8.07 28.33 18.66
CA LYS A 654 8.77 29.37 17.87
C LYS A 654 10.31 29.25 17.92
N ARG A 655 10.84 28.08 18.26
CA ARG A 655 12.29 27.79 18.31
C ARG A 655 12.78 27.31 16.96
N PHE A 656 12.62 28.12 15.91
CA PHE A 656 12.89 27.75 14.52
C PHE A 656 14.38 27.45 14.26
N ASP A 657 15.29 28.12 14.99
CA ASP A 657 16.73 27.87 14.88
C ASP A 657 17.12 26.44 15.32
N GLU A 658 16.31 25.80 16.15
CA GLU A 658 16.50 24.41 16.54
C GLU A 658 15.60 23.47 15.73
N ALA A 659 14.39 23.89 15.38
CA ALA A 659 13.45 23.08 14.60
C ALA A 659 13.96 22.72 13.21
N ILE A 660 14.56 23.70 12.49
CA ILE A 660 15.05 23.51 11.13
C ILE A 660 16.23 22.51 11.06
N PRO A 661 17.24 22.55 11.90
CA PRO A 661 18.25 21.48 11.96
C PRO A 661 17.68 20.11 12.27
N GLU A 662 16.73 20.01 13.20
CA GLU A 662 16.11 18.74 13.57
C GLU A 662 15.32 18.11 12.40
N ILE A 663 14.50 18.90 11.69
CA ILE A 663 13.75 18.36 10.55
C ILE A 663 14.69 17.99 9.38
N ARG A 664 15.78 18.72 9.17
CA ARG A 664 16.81 18.35 8.20
C ARG A 664 17.48 17.04 8.57
N ARG A 665 17.77 16.84 9.87
CA ARG A 665 18.31 15.56 10.34
C ARG A 665 17.34 14.42 10.11
N ALA A 666 16.03 14.63 10.35
CA ALA A 666 15.01 13.65 9.99
C ALA A 666 15.03 13.29 8.50
N LEU A 667 15.19 14.30 7.60
CA LEU A 667 15.28 14.10 6.15
C LEU A 667 16.58 13.41 5.71
N GLU A 668 17.70 13.63 6.40
CA GLU A 668 18.93 12.86 6.13
C GLU A 668 18.75 11.36 6.41
N LEU A 669 17.94 11.03 7.42
CA LEU A 669 17.63 9.64 7.81
C LEU A 669 16.49 9.05 7.00
N ASP A 670 15.56 9.88 6.50
CA ASP A 670 14.36 9.46 5.75
C ASP A 670 14.04 10.42 4.60
N PRO A 671 14.90 10.46 3.56
CA PRO A 671 14.85 11.49 2.52
C PRO A 671 13.61 11.46 1.63
N LEU A 672 12.98 10.28 1.45
CA LEU A 672 11.82 10.10 0.59
C LEU A 672 10.49 10.06 1.37
N SER A 673 10.49 10.39 2.65
CA SER A 673 9.27 10.48 3.46
C SER A 673 8.44 11.70 3.07
N ALA A 674 7.28 11.50 2.45
CA ALA A 674 6.37 12.59 2.11
C ALA A 674 5.94 13.38 3.35
N VAL A 675 5.71 12.70 4.48
CA VAL A 675 5.29 13.32 5.74
C VAL A 675 6.37 14.24 6.29
N ILE A 676 7.65 13.83 6.32
CA ILE A 676 8.75 14.65 6.84
C ILE A 676 9.01 15.84 5.92
N ASN A 677 8.98 15.62 4.58
CA ASN A 677 9.10 16.69 3.61
C ASN A 677 7.96 17.72 3.74
N LEU A 678 6.71 17.27 3.94
CA LEU A 678 5.57 18.14 4.23
C LEU A 678 5.81 18.96 5.49
N SER A 679 6.16 18.31 6.62
CA SER A 679 6.37 18.99 7.89
C SER A 679 7.54 19.99 7.84
N TYR A 680 8.55 19.77 6.98
CA TYR A 680 9.58 20.76 6.75
C TYR A 680 8.99 22.03 6.08
N GLY A 681 8.13 21.87 5.09
CA GLY A 681 7.36 22.97 4.51
C GLY A 681 6.53 23.71 5.56
N ASP A 682 5.84 22.97 6.45
CA ASP A 682 5.03 23.55 7.52
C ASP A 682 5.88 24.40 8.48
N ILE A 683 7.04 23.89 8.93
CA ILE A 683 7.99 24.62 9.78
C ILE A 683 8.48 25.89 9.08
N LEU A 684 8.72 25.85 7.77
CA LEU A 684 9.10 27.03 6.98
C LEU A 684 7.97 28.06 6.88
N VAL A 685 6.70 27.62 6.73
CA VAL A 685 5.52 28.52 6.79
C VAL A 685 5.40 29.16 8.16
N ASP A 686 5.53 28.38 9.22
CA ASP A 686 5.50 28.85 10.61
C ASP A 686 6.60 29.90 10.87
N ALA A 687 7.77 29.68 10.28
CA ALA A 687 8.89 30.64 10.31
C ALA A 687 8.73 31.82 9.31
N ARG A 688 7.60 31.92 8.58
CA ARG A 688 7.32 32.95 7.55
C ARG A 688 8.27 32.91 6.33
N ARG A 689 8.92 31.78 6.08
CA ARG A 689 9.80 31.52 4.92
C ARG A 689 9.01 30.91 3.76
N PHE A 690 8.04 31.66 3.25
CA PHE A 690 7.02 31.14 2.33
C PHE A 690 7.58 30.63 0.99
N ASP A 691 8.62 31.28 0.43
CA ASP A 691 9.20 30.83 -0.85
C ASP A 691 9.84 29.46 -0.70
N GLU A 692 10.63 29.26 0.34
CA GLU A 692 11.27 27.99 0.62
C GLU A 692 10.24 26.89 0.98
N ALA A 693 9.14 27.28 1.65
CA ALA A 693 8.06 26.37 1.94
C ALA A 693 7.37 25.87 0.64
N ILE A 694 7.11 26.77 -0.31
CA ILE A 694 6.51 26.42 -1.61
C ILE A 694 7.43 25.46 -2.37
N GLU A 695 8.75 25.74 -2.44
CA GLU A 695 9.71 24.84 -3.08
C GLU A 695 9.72 23.46 -2.40
N GLN A 696 9.67 23.43 -1.07
CA GLN A 696 9.65 22.17 -0.31
C GLN A 696 8.35 21.38 -0.53
N TYR A 697 7.20 22.04 -0.62
CA TYR A 697 5.94 21.39 -0.95
C TYR A 697 5.89 20.90 -2.39
N GLN A 698 6.42 21.64 -3.36
CA GLN A 698 6.55 21.19 -4.75
C GLN A 698 7.39 19.92 -4.84
N LYS A 699 8.53 19.89 -4.14
CA LYS A 699 9.36 18.68 -4.00
C LYS A 699 8.56 17.52 -3.37
N THR A 700 7.71 17.80 -2.40
CA THR A 700 6.87 16.77 -1.78
C THR A 700 5.82 16.22 -2.76
N VAL A 701 5.24 17.08 -3.61
CA VAL A 701 4.34 16.68 -4.70
C VAL A 701 5.06 15.83 -5.74
N GLU A 702 6.31 16.17 -6.09
CA GLU A 702 7.13 15.34 -6.99
C GLU A 702 7.44 13.97 -6.39
N LEU A 703 7.72 13.91 -5.09
CA LEU A 703 7.97 12.68 -4.37
C LEU A 703 6.72 11.79 -4.31
N ASP A 704 5.56 12.36 -4.00
CA ASP A 704 4.30 11.63 -3.92
C ASP A 704 3.13 12.53 -4.36
N PRO A 705 2.77 12.50 -5.65
CA PRO A 705 1.65 13.27 -6.19
C PRO A 705 0.28 12.92 -5.57
N ASN A 706 0.18 11.75 -4.94
CA ASN A 706 -1.06 11.29 -4.30
C ASN A 706 -1.12 11.61 -2.81
N PHE A 707 -0.09 12.23 -2.26
CA PHE A 707 -0.09 12.68 -0.87
C PHE A 707 -0.91 13.97 -0.75
N TRP A 708 -2.24 13.82 -0.72
CA TRP A 708 -3.25 14.87 -0.82
C TRP A 708 -3.07 16.02 0.18
N ASN A 709 -2.53 15.76 1.37
CA ASN A 709 -2.28 16.78 2.38
C ASN A 709 -1.37 17.90 1.86
N THR A 710 -0.39 17.59 1.01
CA THR A 710 0.57 18.58 0.49
C THR A 710 -0.13 19.72 -0.22
N TYR A 711 -1.22 19.44 -0.95
CA TYR A 711 -1.92 20.47 -1.71
C TYR A 711 -2.66 21.49 -0.82
N VAL A 712 -3.16 21.08 0.35
CA VAL A 712 -3.74 22.01 1.33
C VAL A 712 -2.70 22.98 1.84
N PHE A 713 -1.54 22.46 2.25
CA PHE A 713 -0.47 23.28 2.83
C PHE A 713 0.20 24.15 1.78
N LEU A 714 0.37 23.65 0.56
CA LEU A 714 0.82 24.44 -0.59
C LEU A 714 -0.15 25.60 -0.88
N GLY A 715 -1.47 25.33 -0.87
CA GLY A 715 -2.49 26.36 -1.02
C GLY A 715 -2.40 27.44 0.07
N ARG A 716 -2.17 27.03 1.33
CA ARG A 716 -1.97 27.96 2.46
C ARG A 716 -0.74 28.84 2.28
N ALA A 717 0.36 28.28 1.80
CA ALA A 717 1.58 29.04 1.52
C ALA A 717 1.39 30.04 0.38
N TYR A 718 0.70 29.66 -0.70
CA TYR A 718 0.32 30.59 -1.77
C TYR A 718 -0.62 31.71 -1.29
N GLU A 719 -1.63 31.37 -0.47
CA GLU A 719 -2.52 32.33 0.13
C GLU A 719 -1.78 33.34 1.00
N ALA A 720 -0.87 32.88 1.86
CA ALA A 720 -0.06 33.76 2.72
C ALA A 720 0.79 34.76 1.91
N LYS A 721 1.12 34.44 0.67
CA LYS A 721 1.78 35.34 -0.29
C LYS A 721 0.80 36.19 -1.12
N GLY A 722 -0.51 36.01 -0.97
CA GLY A 722 -1.51 36.69 -1.81
C GLY A 722 -1.63 36.11 -3.23
N MET A 723 -1.06 34.94 -3.49
CA MET A 723 -1.09 34.23 -4.78
C MET A 723 -2.36 33.40 -4.88
N TYR A 724 -3.51 34.07 -4.93
CA TYR A 724 -4.82 33.43 -4.73
C TYR A 724 -5.21 32.47 -5.86
N ASP A 725 -4.80 32.71 -7.11
CA ASP A 725 -5.09 31.78 -8.21
C ASP A 725 -4.38 30.45 -7.99
N GLN A 726 -3.09 30.47 -7.63
CA GLN A 726 -2.33 29.27 -7.32
C GLN A 726 -2.83 28.57 -6.05
N ALA A 727 -3.31 29.36 -5.06
CA ALA A 727 -3.93 28.81 -3.87
C ALA A 727 -5.20 28.02 -4.21
N ILE A 728 -6.06 28.58 -5.10
CA ILE A 728 -7.27 27.91 -5.56
C ILE A 728 -6.92 26.62 -6.32
N ASP A 729 -5.94 26.66 -7.26
CA ASP A 729 -5.50 25.48 -7.99
C ASP A 729 -5.07 24.34 -7.06
N ALA A 730 -4.30 24.69 -6.01
CA ALA A 730 -3.89 23.71 -5.00
C ALA A 730 -5.06 23.19 -4.16
N TYR A 731 -5.98 24.06 -3.72
CA TYR A 731 -7.16 23.65 -2.95
C TYR A 731 -8.14 22.82 -3.80
N GLU A 732 -8.28 23.11 -5.09
CA GLU A 732 -9.10 22.30 -6.00
C GLU A 732 -8.48 20.92 -6.20
N LYS A 733 -7.16 20.85 -6.36
CA LYS A 733 -6.47 19.54 -6.42
C LYS A 733 -6.69 18.73 -5.15
N TYR A 734 -6.57 19.34 -3.96
CA TYR A 734 -6.93 18.71 -2.69
C TYR A 734 -8.39 18.25 -2.67
N SER A 735 -9.31 19.10 -3.13
CA SER A 735 -10.75 18.82 -3.13
C SER A 735 -11.11 17.66 -4.04
N THR A 736 -10.36 17.44 -5.14
CA THR A 736 -10.56 16.27 -6.02
C THR A 736 -10.27 14.96 -5.30
N PHE A 737 -9.26 14.89 -4.43
CA PHE A 737 -9.01 13.70 -3.59
C PHE A 737 -10.13 13.43 -2.58
N ASN A 738 -10.84 14.46 -2.17
CA ASN A 738 -12.00 14.38 -1.27
C ASN A 738 -13.34 14.31 -2.02
N MET A 739 -13.31 14.04 -3.32
CA MET A 739 -14.48 13.85 -4.19
C MET A 739 -15.49 15.03 -4.15
N VAL A 740 -14.99 16.25 -3.97
CA VAL A 740 -15.83 17.44 -4.12
C VAL A 740 -16.25 17.55 -5.60
N PRO A 741 -17.54 17.67 -5.90
CA PRO A 741 -18.02 17.76 -7.28
C PRO A 741 -17.38 18.92 -8.05
N ALA A 742 -16.98 18.68 -9.30
CA ALA A 742 -16.37 19.70 -10.16
C ALA A 742 -17.26 20.93 -10.35
N GLU A 743 -18.57 20.75 -10.36
CA GLU A 743 -19.55 21.85 -10.41
C GLU A 743 -19.41 22.79 -9.21
N SER A 744 -19.27 22.25 -8.00
CA SER A 744 -19.07 23.04 -6.78
C SER A 744 -17.74 23.80 -6.80
N LEU A 745 -16.67 23.18 -7.34
CA LEU A 745 -15.37 23.84 -7.50
C LEU A 745 -15.44 24.97 -8.53
N ASN A 746 -16.09 24.74 -9.67
CA ASN A 746 -16.30 25.75 -10.69
C ASN A 746 -17.15 26.91 -10.18
N GLU A 747 -18.22 26.63 -9.41
CA GLU A 747 -19.04 27.65 -8.77
C GLU A 747 -18.22 28.50 -7.79
N ALA A 748 -17.42 27.87 -6.93
CA ALA A 748 -16.54 28.58 -6.00
C ALA A 748 -15.51 29.46 -6.73
N ARG A 749 -14.91 28.97 -7.82
CA ARG A 749 -13.96 29.73 -8.65
C ARG A 749 -14.65 30.92 -9.35
N GLU A 750 -15.87 30.75 -9.85
CA GLU A 750 -16.64 31.85 -10.43
C GLU A 750 -16.99 32.94 -9.38
N ILE A 751 -17.30 32.53 -8.16
CA ILE A 751 -17.51 33.45 -7.04
C ILE A 751 -16.20 34.20 -6.72
N TYR A 752 -15.06 33.52 -6.71
CA TYR A 752 -13.75 34.18 -6.57
C TYR A 752 -13.55 35.27 -7.64
N ARG A 753 -13.77 34.94 -8.91
CA ARG A 753 -13.60 35.87 -10.05
C ARG A 753 -14.50 37.08 -9.97
N LYS A 754 -15.74 36.91 -9.47
CA LYS A 754 -16.75 37.97 -9.38
C LYS A 754 -16.61 38.79 -8.11
N SER A 755 -16.28 38.19 -6.98
CA SER A 755 -16.46 38.78 -5.65
C SER A 755 -15.20 38.69 -4.76
N GLY A 756 -14.13 38.13 -5.29
CA GLY A 756 -12.80 38.06 -4.65
C GLY A 756 -12.66 37.00 -3.59
N TRP A 757 -11.48 37.01 -2.96
CA TRP A 757 -10.99 35.95 -2.07
C TRP A 757 -11.92 35.66 -0.87
N LYS A 758 -12.40 36.70 -0.19
CA LYS A 758 -13.28 36.52 0.99
C LYS A 758 -14.61 35.85 0.64
N ALA A 759 -15.13 36.09 -0.55
CA ALA A 759 -16.34 35.43 -1.01
C ALA A 759 -16.12 33.96 -1.29
N TYR A 760 -14.96 33.61 -1.89
CA TYR A 760 -14.53 32.23 -2.06
C TYR A 760 -14.44 31.49 -0.73
N LEU A 761 -13.70 32.05 0.25
CA LEU A 761 -13.57 31.46 1.58
C LEU A 761 -14.92 31.23 2.27
N ARG A 762 -15.89 32.14 2.07
CA ARG A 762 -17.25 32.02 2.62
C ARG A 762 -17.97 30.81 2.06
N VAL A 763 -17.92 30.61 0.74
CA VAL A 763 -18.56 29.48 0.08
C VAL A 763 -17.92 28.14 0.53
N VAL A 764 -16.59 28.11 0.66
CA VAL A 764 -15.89 26.92 1.18
C VAL A 764 -16.31 26.64 2.61
N LEU A 765 -16.34 27.66 3.49
CA LEU A 765 -16.78 27.51 4.88
C LEU A 765 -18.23 27.01 4.98
N ASP A 766 -19.15 27.63 4.23
CA ASP A 766 -20.57 27.25 4.21
C ASP A 766 -20.73 25.78 3.75
N SER A 767 -19.94 25.36 2.76
CA SER A 767 -19.92 23.97 2.31
C SER A 767 -19.38 23.02 3.38
N LEU A 768 -18.34 23.40 4.11
CA LEU A 768 -17.78 22.62 5.21
C LEU A 768 -18.78 22.44 6.36
N VAL A 769 -19.49 23.50 6.71
CA VAL A 769 -20.42 23.48 7.85
C VAL A 769 -21.75 22.80 7.51
N THR A 770 -22.24 22.93 6.25
CA THR A 770 -23.58 22.46 5.87
C THR A 770 -23.61 21.14 5.11
N LYS A 771 -22.68 20.92 4.18
CA LYS A 771 -22.73 19.79 3.23
C LYS A 771 -21.89 18.59 3.66
N PHE A 772 -20.80 18.80 4.41
CA PHE A 772 -19.85 17.74 4.77
C PHE A 772 -20.00 17.26 6.20
N GLN A 773 -21.22 17.19 6.73
CA GLN A 773 -21.51 16.66 8.08
C GLN A 773 -21.04 15.22 8.31
N THR A 774 -20.61 14.51 7.28
CA THR A 774 -20.16 13.11 7.35
C THR A 774 -18.65 12.91 7.27
N VAL A 775 -17.85 13.95 6.98
CA VAL A 775 -16.39 13.85 6.84
C VAL A 775 -15.70 14.41 8.08
N SER A 776 -15.33 13.55 9.01
CA SER A 776 -14.85 13.89 10.36
C SER A 776 -13.62 14.81 10.43
N LEU A 777 -12.77 14.86 9.38
CA LEU A 777 -11.57 15.71 9.36
C LEU A 777 -11.90 17.21 9.20
N PHE A 778 -12.98 17.56 8.50
CA PHE A 778 -13.34 18.95 8.19
C PHE A 778 -14.23 19.59 9.25
N GLN A 779 -14.80 18.83 10.16
CA GLN A 779 -15.63 19.34 11.26
C GLN A 779 -14.83 19.71 12.50
N LYS A 780 -13.51 19.54 12.47
CA LYS A 780 -12.69 19.92 13.62
C LYS A 780 -12.83 21.41 13.91
N PRO A 781 -13.14 21.77 15.13
CA PRO A 781 -13.39 23.17 15.49
C PRO A 781 -12.23 24.10 15.14
N TYR A 782 -10.99 23.62 15.22
CA TYR A 782 -9.78 24.35 14.82
C TYR A 782 -9.84 24.80 13.35
N VAL A 783 -10.22 23.91 12.43
CA VAL A 783 -10.30 24.22 10.99
C VAL A 783 -11.37 25.28 10.74
N VAL A 784 -12.53 25.15 11.36
CA VAL A 784 -13.62 26.15 11.26
C VAL A 784 -13.17 27.51 11.80
N ALA A 785 -12.47 27.52 12.92
CA ALA A 785 -11.89 28.73 13.50
C ALA A 785 -10.92 29.43 12.54
N ALA A 786 -10.07 28.67 11.85
CA ALA A 786 -9.13 29.21 10.88
C ALA A 786 -9.84 29.90 9.70
N PHE A 787 -10.95 29.36 9.22
CA PHE A 787 -11.77 30.02 8.20
C PHE A 787 -12.40 31.32 8.70
N TYR A 788 -12.98 31.33 9.90
CA TYR A 788 -13.54 32.55 10.49
C TYR A 788 -12.47 33.63 10.71
N ALA A 789 -11.27 33.26 11.16
CA ALA A 789 -10.16 34.17 11.30
C ALA A 789 -9.79 34.79 9.94
N ARG A 790 -9.58 33.98 8.90
CA ARG A 790 -9.27 34.45 7.52
C ARG A 790 -10.37 35.37 6.96
N LEU A 791 -11.61 35.18 7.35
CA LEU A 791 -12.74 36.07 6.98
C LEU A 791 -12.79 37.36 7.80
N GLY A 792 -11.98 37.49 8.86
CA GLY A 792 -11.98 38.62 9.79
C GLY A 792 -13.11 38.60 10.81
N GLN A 793 -13.71 37.44 11.05
CA GLN A 793 -14.79 37.21 12.01
C GLN A 793 -14.21 36.70 13.35
N THR A 794 -13.58 37.61 14.07
CA THR A 794 -12.81 37.35 15.29
C THR A 794 -13.62 36.64 16.37
N ASP A 795 -14.85 37.04 16.62
CA ASP A 795 -15.70 36.47 17.67
C ASP A 795 -16.01 34.99 17.41
N GLU A 796 -16.38 34.65 16.17
CA GLU A 796 -16.65 33.26 15.79
C GLU A 796 -15.36 32.46 15.79
N ALA A 797 -14.25 33.02 15.33
CA ALA A 797 -12.95 32.35 15.36
C ALA A 797 -12.55 31.98 16.80
N ILE A 798 -12.64 32.90 17.74
CA ILE A 798 -12.34 32.66 19.17
C ILE A 798 -13.29 31.60 19.74
N LYS A 799 -14.58 31.68 19.49
CA LYS A 799 -15.58 30.71 19.95
C LYS A 799 -15.22 29.27 19.50
N TYR A 800 -14.84 29.11 18.25
CA TYR A 800 -14.46 27.79 17.73
C TYR A 800 -13.08 27.34 18.23
N LEU A 801 -12.14 28.25 18.52
CA LEU A 801 -10.88 27.93 19.17
C LEU A 801 -11.09 27.45 20.63
N GLU A 802 -11.98 28.09 21.38
CA GLU A 802 -12.36 27.63 22.72
C GLU A 802 -12.95 26.21 22.68
N LYS A 803 -13.82 25.96 21.69
CA LYS A 803 -14.37 24.63 21.47
C LYS A 803 -13.27 23.62 21.11
N ALA A 804 -12.31 23.99 20.27
CA ALA A 804 -11.16 23.14 19.91
C ALA A 804 -10.31 22.82 21.16
N TYR A 805 -10.09 23.80 22.02
CA TYR A 805 -9.38 23.60 23.26
C TYR A 805 -10.12 22.63 24.20
N GLU A 806 -11.43 22.81 24.37
CA GLU A 806 -12.28 21.94 25.19
C GLU A 806 -12.32 20.51 24.68
N GLU A 807 -12.30 20.31 23.35
CA GLU A 807 -12.33 19.01 22.70
C GLU A 807 -10.95 18.35 22.60
N HIS A 808 -9.88 19.02 23.03
CA HIS A 808 -8.49 18.58 22.86
C HIS A 808 -8.14 18.31 21.40
N ASP A 809 -8.53 19.25 20.49
CA ASP A 809 -8.19 19.14 19.07
C ASP A 809 -6.66 19.08 18.92
N PRO A 810 -6.10 18.03 18.29
CA PRO A 810 -4.65 17.88 18.14
C PRO A 810 -3.97 19.01 17.37
N SER A 811 -4.73 19.87 16.67
CA SER A 811 -4.22 21.03 15.95
C SER A 811 -3.98 22.26 16.85
N MET A 812 -4.44 22.23 18.10
CA MET A 812 -4.31 23.38 19.01
C MET A 812 -2.87 23.89 19.23
N PRO A 813 -1.81 23.04 19.26
CA PRO A 813 -0.45 23.54 19.40
C PRO A 813 0.01 24.50 18.28
N TRP A 814 -0.59 24.43 17.08
CA TRP A 814 -0.29 25.35 15.98
C TRP A 814 -0.82 26.77 16.16
N ILE A 815 -1.73 27.01 17.10
CA ILE A 815 -2.36 28.34 17.28
C ILE A 815 -1.30 29.45 17.42
N SER A 816 -0.16 29.20 18.05
CA SER A 816 0.89 30.21 18.28
C SER A 816 1.61 30.62 17.01
N VAL A 817 1.65 29.77 15.97
CA VAL A 817 2.46 29.95 14.76
C VAL A 817 1.65 30.04 13.47
N ALA A 818 0.45 29.45 13.43
CA ALA A 818 -0.38 29.39 12.23
C ALA A 818 -0.73 30.76 11.65
N VAL A 819 -0.48 30.93 10.36
CA VAL A 819 -0.66 32.20 9.62
C VAL A 819 -2.11 32.63 9.55
N GLU A 820 -3.04 31.72 9.62
CA GLU A 820 -4.49 31.96 9.55
C GLU A 820 -5.01 32.84 10.70
N PHE A 821 -4.28 32.85 11.82
CA PHE A 821 -4.66 33.62 13.01
C PHE A 821 -3.91 34.93 13.17
N ASP A 822 -3.03 35.31 12.20
CA ASP A 822 -2.20 36.51 12.32
C ASP A 822 -3.03 37.79 12.54
N ASN A 823 -4.23 37.85 11.93
CA ASN A 823 -5.13 39.00 12.06
C ASN A 823 -5.87 39.11 13.41
N ILE A 824 -5.91 38.03 14.19
CA ILE A 824 -6.56 37.99 15.51
C ILE A 824 -5.56 37.83 16.67
N ARG A 825 -4.23 37.74 16.40
CA ARG A 825 -3.20 37.57 17.44
C ARG A 825 -3.19 38.69 18.49
N SER A 826 -3.63 39.88 18.13
CA SER A 826 -3.69 41.03 19.05
C SER A 826 -4.90 40.97 20.01
N ASP A 827 -5.91 40.14 19.72
CA ASP A 827 -7.11 40.01 20.56
C ASP A 827 -6.74 39.45 21.94
N PRO A 828 -7.15 40.09 23.05
CA PRO A 828 -6.85 39.62 24.40
C PRO A 828 -7.29 38.19 24.70
N ARG A 829 -8.42 37.78 24.14
CA ARG A 829 -8.98 36.42 24.32
C ARG A 829 -8.10 35.36 23.61
N PHE A 830 -7.57 35.73 22.41
CA PHE A 830 -6.63 34.88 21.70
C PHE A 830 -5.32 34.70 22.50
N LYS A 831 -4.77 35.78 23.01
CA LYS A 831 -3.58 35.73 23.88
C LYS A 831 -3.80 34.90 25.12
N GLU A 832 -4.96 35.06 25.76
CA GLU A 832 -5.33 34.25 26.93
C GLU A 832 -5.37 32.75 26.59
N LEU A 833 -5.91 32.40 25.43
CA LEU A 833 -5.95 31.01 24.98
C LEU A 833 -4.55 30.43 24.71
N VAL A 834 -3.67 31.22 24.05
CA VAL A 834 -2.25 30.85 23.83
C VAL A 834 -1.55 30.63 25.18
N ARG A 835 -1.81 31.52 26.17
CA ARG A 835 -1.23 31.40 27.53
C ARG A 835 -1.77 30.17 28.28
N ARG A 836 -3.05 29.87 28.18
CA ARG A 836 -3.65 28.66 28.78
C ARG A 836 -3.07 27.37 28.23
N LEU A 837 -2.67 27.38 26.96
CA LEU A 837 -1.96 26.27 26.33
C LEU A 837 -0.47 26.19 26.77
N GLY A 838 0.08 27.20 27.42
CA GLY A 838 1.50 27.25 27.75
C GLY A 838 2.43 27.54 26.55
N LEU A 839 1.91 28.10 25.49
CA LEU A 839 2.64 28.44 24.27
C LEU A 839 3.21 29.88 24.33
N PRO A 840 4.31 30.19 23.61
CA PRO A 840 4.85 31.54 23.54
C PRO A 840 3.89 32.45 22.77
N GLU A 841 3.67 33.69 23.28
CA GLU A 841 2.83 34.72 22.68
C GLU A 841 3.41 35.24 21.34
#